data_b8c4d095e54f4e1f3ec66f7e8192045a
#
_entry.id   b8c4d095e54f4e1f3ec66f7e8192045a
#
_cell.length_a   1.000
_cell.length_b   1.000
_cell.length_c   1.000
_cell.angle_alpha   90.00
_cell.angle_beta   90.00
_cell.angle_gamma   90.00
#
_symmetry.space_group_name_H-M   'P 1'
#
loop_
_entity.id
_entity.type
_entity.pdbx_description
1 polymer ?
#
loop_
_entity_poly.entity_id
_entity_poly.type
_entity_poly.pdbx_seq_one_letter_code
_entity_poly.pdbx_strand_id
1 'polypeptide(L)'
;MGKSRTKRFKRPQFSPTGSCQAEAAGAANGTENEEDDEPAAELLEKLQHPSAEVRECACAGLARLVQQRPALPSLARRDAVRQLGPLLLDPSLAVRETAAGALRNLSACGGFEVCDDMVTKDIMTPLVALLKECGAGLDSNEMSPQENKDQNRNSVENIANEAVNVLWNICECSSKAVSIFNKEGCLEIVLKYLSRFPTNVDLAISVAYCLQTVTEDNPELLKSLNATTLHGLECAMLCPVSSMEYILLKTLVAGTVWNLKDIIPSKSQAEIINAILKILSEVLEVDAMETVIQMKEAETQRIKLAAESEEVLEHANGINGTDLVEDDEMEETPRKRKVRRKTFISDLLPPTDKELRETTALLAAQQTALEVIVNMCCSEDPSDDEWEELSSSDESDAFMETSFTEDGGQLLTPLCLSHEIHTALTSCLIPKKVFEKTAFPSSVAVDICSQSPTWKPLIRKMNTIQCRALVCLQSLVSLLDVDHLGGAPALYTLAQHLSDLLFSQPGFADHPDFLEAITSALRALLQTMASNNLPQQCMTPEQLMTLCRAGIGSSNVGVRVNVVSISGITGSMLAKESGTLDTLKTIGCFLLEVATKDPSLVVVGEALDALFDVFADGEEAERASIQIKLLSALKEFQPVFKTKIRKEGRGKYSPDQLCVLDNVKMNLRRFIAYQETVEKRLTS
;
A
#
# COMPACT_ATOMS: atom_id res chain seq x y z
N MET A 1 4.60 6.63 28.84
CA MET A 1 5.01 6.51 27.44
C MET A 1 4.08 5.51 26.78
N GLY A 2 3.09 5.98 26.01
CA GLY A 2 2.27 5.14 25.16
C GLY A 2 3.14 4.65 24.01
N LYS A 3 3.47 3.35 23.95
CA LYS A 3 4.12 2.78 22.76
C LYS A 3 3.20 3.02 21.56
N SER A 4 3.74 3.66 20.52
CA SER A 4 3.05 3.81 19.26
C SER A 4 2.71 2.41 18.75
N ARG A 5 1.42 2.05 18.71
CA ARG A 5 0.99 0.79 18.09
C ARG A 5 1.35 0.87 16.62
N THR A 6 2.18 -0.03 16.15
CA THR A 6 2.39 -0.26 14.72
C THR A 6 1.06 -0.72 14.14
N LYS A 7 0.36 0.16 13.40
CA LYS A 7 -0.88 -0.21 12.74
C LYS A 7 -0.56 -1.27 11.70
N ARG A 8 -1.27 -2.42 11.76
CA ARG A 8 -1.29 -3.42 10.69
C ARG A 8 -1.55 -2.70 9.37
N PHE A 9 -0.73 -2.97 8.36
CA PHE A 9 -0.89 -2.37 7.07
C PHE A 9 -2.14 -2.98 6.41
N LYS A 10 -3.28 -2.30 6.55
CA LYS A 10 -4.45 -2.56 5.72
C LYS A 10 -4.20 -1.89 4.39
N ARG A 11 -4.26 -2.63 3.29
CA ARG A 11 -4.10 -2.06 1.96
C ARG A 11 -5.09 -0.93 1.77
N PRO A 12 -4.71 0.35 1.77
CA PRO A 12 -5.62 1.39 1.38
C PRO A 12 -5.61 1.44 -0.15
N GLN A 13 -6.74 1.11 -0.77
CA GLN A 13 -7.05 1.48 -2.15
C GLN A 13 -5.98 1.09 -3.19
N PHE A 14 -5.59 -0.18 -3.25
CA PHE A 14 -4.75 -0.67 -4.32
C PHE A 14 -5.64 -1.17 -5.46
N SER A 15 -5.64 -0.48 -6.59
CA SER A 15 -6.27 -0.98 -7.81
C SER A 15 -5.29 -1.90 -8.55
N PRO A 16 -5.67 -3.15 -8.88
CA PRO A 16 -4.82 -4.06 -9.65
C PRO A 16 -4.43 -3.52 -11.01
N THR A 17 -5.26 -2.69 -11.58
CA THR A 17 -5.03 -2.07 -12.88
C THR A 17 -4.15 -0.83 -12.84
N GLY A 18 -3.65 -0.45 -11.65
CA GLY A 18 -2.48 0.43 -11.44
C GLY A 18 -2.54 1.85 -11.98
N SER A 19 -3.67 2.34 -12.49
CA SER A 19 -3.67 3.57 -13.30
C SER A 19 -4.49 4.73 -12.75
N CYS A 20 -5.28 4.56 -11.69
CA CYS A 20 -6.27 5.56 -11.31
C CYS A 20 -6.16 6.11 -9.90
N GLN A 21 -4.98 6.19 -9.31
CA GLN A 21 -4.86 6.94 -8.06
C GLN A 21 -4.87 8.44 -8.33
N ALA A 22 -5.93 9.04 -7.82
CA ALA A 22 -6.20 10.45 -7.92
C ALA A 22 -5.16 11.28 -7.18
N GLU A 23 -4.69 12.30 -7.83
CA GLU A 23 -4.42 13.55 -7.16
C GLU A 23 -5.74 14.04 -6.56
N ALA A 24 -5.88 13.97 -5.24
CA ALA A 24 -6.85 14.75 -4.52
C ALA A 24 -6.39 16.21 -4.58
N ALA A 25 -6.58 16.83 -5.72
CA ALA A 25 -6.35 18.24 -5.91
C ALA A 25 -7.70 18.92 -6.00
N GLY A 26 -7.95 19.80 -5.02
CA GLY A 26 -8.77 20.97 -5.12
C GLY A 26 -10.19 20.75 -5.64
N ALA A 27 -11.15 20.88 -4.76
CA ALA A 27 -12.51 21.23 -5.14
C ALA A 27 -12.49 22.51 -6.01
N ALA A 28 -12.40 22.33 -7.30
CA ALA A 28 -12.77 23.35 -8.25
C ALA A 28 -14.28 23.23 -8.47
N ASN A 29 -15.03 24.21 -8.03
CA ASN A 29 -16.37 24.49 -8.51
C ASN A 29 -16.31 24.64 -10.03
N GLY A 30 -16.50 23.52 -10.75
CA GLY A 30 -16.65 23.50 -12.20
C GLY A 30 -18.14 23.49 -12.52
N THR A 31 -18.58 24.50 -13.19
CA THR A 31 -19.82 24.54 -13.96
C THR A 31 -20.01 23.22 -14.72
N GLU A 32 -21.15 22.59 -14.53
CA GLU A 32 -21.58 21.37 -15.24
C GLU A 32 -21.53 21.68 -16.75
N ASN A 33 -20.55 21.09 -17.47
CA ASN A 33 -20.50 21.15 -18.91
C ASN A 33 -21.42 20.04 -19.46
N GLU A 34 -22.56 20.42 -20.00
CA GLU A 34 -23.50 19.52 -20.68
C GLU A 34 -22.88 18.86 -21.94
N GLU A 35 -21.77 19.38 -22.48
CA GLU A 35 -21.06 18.85 -23.64
C GLU A 35 -20.33 17.51 -23.40
N ASP A 36 -19.92 17.21 -22.16
CA ASP A 36 -19.24 15.95 -21.82
C ASP A 36 -20.21 14.77 -21.58
N ASP A 37 -21.50 15.02 -21.53
CA ASP A 37 -22.54 14.03 -21.22
C ASP A 37 -23.05 13.25 -22.46
N GLU A 38 -22.86 13.80 -23.65
CA GLU A 38 -23.40 13.24 -24.91
C GLU A 38 -22.72 11.91 -25.33
N PRO A 39 -21.38 11.77 -25.28
CA PRO A 39 -20.72 10.53 -25.65
C PRO A 39 -21.08 9.35 -24.71
N ALA A 40 -21.27 9.60 -23.42
CA ALA A 40 -21.64 8.59 -22.46
C ALA A 40 -23.07 8.06 -22.71
N ALA A 41 -24.00 8.97 -23.04
CA ALA A 41 -25.39 8.62 -23.35
C ALA A 41 -25.48 7.71 -24.61
N GLU A 42 -24.80 8.08 -25.68
CA GLU A 42 -24.79 7.33 -26.93
C GLU A 42 -24.21 5.92 -26.75
N LEU A 43 -23.12 5.78 -26.00
CA LEU A 43 -22.51 4.49 -25.73
C LEU A 43 -23.41 3.61 -24.87
N LEU A 44 -24.07 4.15 -23.85
CA LEU A 44 -25.01 3.40 -23.01
C LEU A 44 -26.23 2.92 -23.80
N GLU A 45 -26.78 3.72 -24.72
CA GLU A 45 -27.88 3.29 -25.58
C GLU A 45 -27.48 2.11 -26.49
N LYS A 46 -26.22 2.12 -27.00
CA LYS A 46 -25.67 1.07 -27.85
C LYS A 46 -25.43 -0.25 -27.14
N LEU A 47 -25.41 -0.30 -25.79
CA LEU A 47 -25.28 -1.56 -25.02
C LEU A 47 -26.46 -2.51 -25.26
N GLN A 48 -27.63 -2.01 -25.65
CA GLN A 48 -28.81 -2.82 -25.92
C GLN A 48 -29.04 -3.12 -27.41
N HIS A 49 -28.05 -2.77 -28.26
CA HIS A 49 -28.18 -2.99 -29.71
C HIS A 49 -28.24 -4.48 -30.07
N PRO A 50 -29.06 -4.91 -31.06
CA PRO A 50 -29.18 -6.33 -31.45
C PRO A 50 -27.88 -6.93 -31.98
N SER A 51 -27.01 -6.16 -32.67
CA SER A 51 -25.68 -6.60 -33.13
C SER A 51 -24.69 -6.69 -31.97
N ALA A 52 -24.06 -7.87 -31.83
CA ALA A 52 -22.99 -8.07 -30.85
C ALA A 52 -21.78 -7.16 -31.09
N GLU A 53 -21.42 -6.89 -32.35
CA GLU A 53 -20.31 -6.01 -32.70
C GLU A 53 -20.52 -4.56 -32.18
N VAL A 54 -21.79 -4.09 -32.23
CA VAL A 54 -22.11 -2.74 -31.71
C VAL A 54 -22.06 -2.70 -30.19
N ARG A 55 -22.57 -3.76 -29.51
CA ARG A 55 -22.46 -3.86 -28.03
C ARG A 55 -21.01 -3.95 -27.58
N GLU A 56 -20.19 -4.75 -28.27
CA GLU A 56 -18.74 -4.86 -28.00
C GLU A 56 -18.04 -3.51 -28.13
N CYS A 57 -18.26 -2.81 -29.24
CA CYS A 57 -17.70 -1.46 -29.46
C CYS A 57 -18.17 -0.46 -28.39
N ALA A 58 -19.42 -0.54 -27.95
CA ALA A 58 -19.96 0.32 -26.89
C ALA A 58 -19.28 0.05 -25.54
N CYS A 59 -19.14 -1.24 -25.16
CA CYS A 59 -18.41 -1.63 -23.94
C CYS A 59 -16.95 -1.15 -23.99
N ALA A 60 -16.25 -1.35 -25.09
CA ALA A 60 -14.88 -0.89 -25.27
C ALA A 60 -14.77 0.64 -25.25
N GLY A 61 -15.75 1.36 -25.80
CA GLY A 61 -15.88 2.81 -25.73
C GLY A 61 -16.04 3.29 -24.28
N LEU A 62 -16.92 2.66 -23.51
CA LEU A 62 -17.12 2.94 -22.08
C LEU A 62 -15.86 2.66 -21.29
N ALA A 63 -15.17 1.54 -21.52
CA ALA A 63 -13.93 1.20 -20.84
C ALA A 63 -12.83 2.27 -21.01
N ARG A 64 -12.78 2.91 -22.20
CA ARG A 64 -11.86 4.05 -22.45
C ARG A 64 -12.35 5.33 -21.80
N LEU A 65 -13.66 5.61 -21.89
CA LEU A 65 -14.26 6.83 -21.34
C LEU A 65 -14.07 6.90 -19.82
N VAL A 66 -14.19 5.76 -19.13
CA VAL A 66 -13.96 5.66 -17.66
C VAL A 66 -12.56 6.10 -17.26
N GLN A 67 -11.56 5.87 -18.10
CA GLN A 67 -10.18 6.31 -17.81
C GLN A 67 -10.03 7.84 -17.87
N GLN A 68 -10.98 8.52 -18.51
CA GLN A 68 -11.10 9.98 -18.49
C GLN A 68 -11.98 10.36 -17.29
N ARG A 69 -11.37 10.73 -16.18
CA ARG A 69 -12.02 11.00 -14.88
C ARG A 69 -13.27 11.88 -14.90
N PRO A 70 -13.34 12.96 -15.73
CA PRO A 70 -14.54 13.79 -15.79
C PRO A 70 -15.82 13.04 -16.14
N ALA A 71 -15.72 11.90 -16.84
CA ALA A 71 -16.87 11.11 -17.25
C ALA A 71 -17.52 10.23 -16.15
N LEU A 72 -16.81 9.95 -15.04
CA LEU A 72 -17.30 9.06 -13.98
C LEU A 72 -18.63 9.52 -13.34
N PRO A 73 -18.83 10.81 -12.98
CA PRO A 73 -20.10 11.28 -12.41
C PRO A 73 -21.28 11.13 -13.39
N SER A 74 -21.04 11.33 -14.69
CA SER A 74 -22.05 11.14 -15.72
C SER A 74 -22.44 9.67 -15.87
N LEU A 75 -21.49 8.75 -15.90
CA LEU A 75 -21.73 7.32 -15.97
C LEU A 75 -22.47 6.79 -14.74
N ALA A 76 -22.15 7.30 -13.55
CA ALA A 76 -22.85 6.95 -12.31
C ALA A 76 -24.33 7.43 -12.33
N ARG A 77 -24.58 8.67 -12.73
CA ARG A 77 -25.94 9.25 -12.87
C ARG A 77 -26.79 8.47 -13.88
N ARG A 78 -26.19 7.96 -14.94
CA ARG A 78 -26.86 7.20 -16.02
C ARG A 78 -26.94 5.71 -15.75
N ASP A 79 -26.56 5.26 -14.57
CA ASP A 79 -26.69 3.88 -14.13
C ASP A 79 -25.91 2.86 -15.03
N ALA A 80 -24.69 3.26 -15.43
CA ALA A 80 -23.83 2.44 -16.31
C ALA A 80 -23.56 1.04 -15.74
N VAL A 81 -23.38 0.93 -14.41
CA VAL A 81 -23.18 -0.35 -13.70
C VAL A 81 -24.32 -1.31 -13.98
N ARG A 82 -25.58 -0.87 -13.81
CA ARG A 82 -26.77 -1.71 -14.03
C ARG A 82 -26.92 -2.15 -15.47
N GLN A 83 -26.50 -1.32 -16.43
CA GLN A 83 -26.62 -1.64 -17.85
C GLN A 83 -25.51 -2.61 -18.32
N LEU A 84 -24.31 -2.55 -17.73
CA LEU A 84 -23.20 -3.45 -18.04
C LEU A 84 -23.34 -4.83 -17.40
N GLY A 85 -23.96 -4.93 -16.22
CA GLY A 85 -24.07 -6.20 -15.49
C GLY A 85 -24.64 -7.37 -16.32
N PRO A 86 -25.79 -7.24 -17.00
CA PRO A 86 -26.36 -8.31 -17.83
C PRO A 86 -25.45 -8.76 -18.98
N LEU A 87 -24.57 -7.86 -19.49
CA LEU A 87 -23.66 -8.17 -20.58
C LEU A 87 -22.51 -9.12 -20.19
N LEU A 88 -22.30 -9.34 -18.89
CA LEU A 88 -21.41 -10.40 -18.41
C LEU A 88 -21.86 -11.80 -18.83
N LEU A 89 -23.16 -11.96 -19.14
CA LEU A 89 -23.76 -13.21 -19.60
C LEU A 89 -24.26 -13.11 -21.07
N ASP A 90 -23.73 -12.16 -21.84
CA ASP A 90 -24.07 -12.00 -23.27
C ASP A 90 -23.74 -13.27 -24.06
N PRO A 91 -24.51 -13.63 -25.09
CA PRO A 91 -24.21 -14.77 -25.97
C PRO A 91 -22.84 -14.67 -26.66
N SER A 92 -22.33 -13.47 -26.91
CA SER A 92 -21.02 -13.21 -27.51
C SER A 92 -19.90 -13.15 -26.46
N LEU A 93 -18.88 -13.99 -26.62
CA LEU A 93 -17.68 -13.96 -25.74
C LEU A 93 -16.96 -12.60 -25.80
N ALA A 94 -16.90 -11.97 -26.97
CA ALA A 94 -16.24 -10.65 -27.12
C ALA A 94 -16.99 -9.55 -26.33
N VAL A 95 -18.33 -9.61 -26.28
CA VAL A 95 -19.13 -8.69 -25.46
C VAL A 95 -18.88 -8.94 -23.97
N ARG A 96 -18.82 -10.21 -23.54
CA ARG A 96 -18.52 -10.56 -22.13
C ARG A 96 -17.16 -10.02 -21.71
N GLU A 97 -16.11 -10.20 -22.53
CA GLU A 97 -14.75 -9.72 -22.29
C GLU A 97 -14.73 -8.21 -22.14
N THR A 98 -15.30 -7.47 -23.10
CA THR A 98 -15.32 -6.01 -23.09
C THR A 98 -16.21 -5.43 -21.98
N ALA A 99 -17.31 -6.09 -21.63
CA ALA A 99 -18.18 -5.69 -20.51
C ALA A 99 -17.46 -5.90 -19.16
N ALA A 100 -16.79 -7.03 -18.96
CA ALA A 100 -15.99 -7.28 -17.77
C ALA A 100 -14.84 -6.27 -17.67
N GLY A 101 -14.15 -5.95 -18.78
CA GLY A 101 -13.13 -4.91 -18.84
C GLY A 101 -13.65 -3.50 -18.49
N ALA A 102 -14.86 -3.15 -18.95
CA ALA A 102 -15.50 -1.88 -18.60
C ALA A 102 -15.85 -1.81 -17.13
N LEU A 103 -16.41 -2.88 -16.54
CA LEU A 103 -16.69 -2.97 -15.09
C LEU A 103 -15.41 -2.93 -14.26
N ARG A 104 -14.33 -3.62 -14.71
CA ARG A 104 -13.02 -3.52 -14.05
C ARG A 104 -12.52 -2.09 -14.01
N ASN A 105 -12.56 -1.37 -15.13
CA ASN A 105 -12.12 0.02 -15.15
C ASN A 105 -13.01 0.92 -14.27
N LEU A 106 -14.34 0.70 -14.29
CA LEU A 106 -15.28 1.42 -13.42
C LEU A 106 -14.97 1.19 -11.94
N SER A 107 -14.76 -0.05 -11.52
CA SER A 107 -14.43 -0.39 -10.12
C SER A 107 -13.07 0.19 -9.70
N ALA A 108 -12.08 0.16 -10.61
CA ALA A 108 -10.74 0.69 -10.35
C ALA A 108 -10.69 2.22 -10.26
N CYS A 109 -11.43 2.92 -11.13
CA CYS A 109 -11.40 4.38 -11.21
C CYS A 109 -12.42 5.04 -10.27
N GLY A 110 -13.54 4.39 -10.00
CA GLY A 110 -14.65 4.92 -9.18
C GLY A 110 -14.52 4.67 -7.68
N GLY A 111 -13.57 3.83 -7.26
CA GLY A 111 -13.27 3.58 -5.85
C GLY A 111 -14.44 2.95 -5.08
N PHE A 112 -14.49 3.24 -3.77
CA PHE A 112 -15.47 2.65 -2.85
C PHE A 112 -16.92 2.89 -3.26
N GLU A 113 -17.26 4.09 -3.73
CA GLU A 113 -18.64 4.44 -4.07
C GLU A 113 -19.17 3.59 -5.22
N VAL A 114 -18.38 3.41 -6.26
CA VAL A 114 -18.76 2.58 -7.42
C VAL A 114 -18.76 1.10 -7.06
N CYS A 115 -17.84 0.63 -6.25
CA CYS A 115 -17.82 -0.76 -5.80
C CYS A 115 -19.02 -1.10 -4.91
N ASP A 116 -19.44 -0.20 -3.99
CA ASP A 116 -20.66 -0.39 -3.19
C ASP A 116 -21.92 -0.34 -4.07
N ASP A 117 -21.95 0.53 -5.08
CA ASP A 117 -23.01 0.58 -6.08
C ASP A 117 -23.10 -0.74 -6.88
N MET A 118 -21.96 -1.32 -7.26
CA MET A 118 -21.91 -2.63 -7.92
C MET A 118 -22.51 -3.75 -7.05
N VAL A 119 -22.20 -3.77 -5.74
CA VAL A 119 -22.80 -4.73 -4.80
C VAL A 119 -24.28 -4.50 -4.63
N THR A 120 -24.71 -3.25 -4.53
CA THR A 120 -26.12 -2.88 -4.35
C THR A 120 -26.97 -3.22 -5.57
N LYS A 121 -26.39 -3.12 -6.77
CA LYS A 121 -27.03 -3.47 -8.07
C LYS A 121 -26.84 -4.93 -8.47
N ASP A 122 -26.38 -5.75 -7.56
CA ASP A 122 -26.22 -7.21 -7.74
C ASP A 122 -25.36 -7.60 -8.93
N ILE A 123 -24.23 -6.93 -9.12
CA ILE A 123 -23.24 -7.34 -10.11
C ILE A 123 -22.56 -8.67 -9.73
N MET A 124 -22.56 -9.01 -8.45
CA MET A 124 -21.94 -10.25 -7.97
C MET A 124 -22.59 -11.50 -8.56
N THR A 125 -23.91 -11.55 -8.71
CA THR A 125 -24.62 -12.71 -9.27
C THR A 125 -24.20 -13.05 -10.72
N PRO A 126 -24.30 -12.13 -11.71
CA PRO A 126 -23.82 -12.44 -13.08
C PRO A 126 -22.29 -12.63 -13.15
N LEU A 127 -21.50 -11.97 -12.28
CA LEU A 127 -20.06 -12.14 -12.23
C LEU A 127 -19.66 -13.55 -11.78
N VAL A 128 -20.28 -14.06 -10.71
CA VAL A 128 -20.02 -15.42 -10.21
C VAL A 128 -20.49 -16.46 -11.24
N ALA A 129 -21.62 -16.23 -11.91
CA ALA A 129 -22.10 -17.11 -12.98
C ALA A 129 -21.11 -17.17 -14.15
N LEU A 130 -20.59 -16.01 -14.58
CA LEU A 130 -19.56 -15.92 -15.62
C LEU A 130 -18.29 -16.68 -15.22
N LEU A 131 -17.81 -16.50 -13.99
CA LEU A 131 -16.64 -17.23 -13.50
C LEU A 131 -16.87 -18.74 -13.48
N LYS A 132 -18.03 -19.21 -13.02
CA LYS A 132 -18.39 -20.65 -13.05
C LYS A 132 -18.39 -21.20 -14.47
N GLU A 133 -18.94 -20.46 -15.43
CA GLU A 133 -18.98 -20.85 -16.84
C GLU A 133 -17.59 -20.90 -17.47
N CYS A 134 -16.75 -19.89 -17.23
CA CYS A 134 -15.35 -19.89 -17.69
C CYS A 134 -14.57 -21.08 -17.11
N GLY A 135 -14.75 -21.41 -15.82
CA GLY A 135 -14.12 -22.57 -15.19
C GLY A 135 -14.51 -23.89 -15.83
N ALA A 136 -15.80 -24.09 -16.13
CA ALA A 136 -16.30 -25.28 -16.84
C ALA A 136 -15.79 -25.33 -18.28
N GLY A 137 -15.69 -24.19 -18.96
CA GLY A 137 -15.14 -24.10 -20.33
C GLY A 137 -13.65 -24.49 -20.39
N LEU A 138 -12.87 -24.16 -19.38
CA LEU A 138 -11.46 -24.53 -19.27
C LEU A 138 -11.28 -26.04 -19.03
N ASP A 139 -12.12 -26.64 -18.18
CA ASP A 139 -12.07 -28.09 -17.88
C ASP A 139 -12.43 -28.94 -19.14
N SER A 140 -13.41 -28.51 -19.93
CA SER A 140 -13.85 -29.23 -21.12
C SER A 140 -12.85 -29.17 -22.27
N ASN A 141 -11.98 -28.18 -22.33
CA ASN A 141 -10.96 -28.02 -23.36
C ASN A 141 -9.72 -28.92 -23.18
N GLU A 142 -9.53 -29.55 -22.03
CA GLU A 142 -8.41 -30.46 -21.78
C GLU A 142 -8.57 -31.83 -22.49
N MET A 143 -9.79 -32.20 -22.89
CA MET A 143 -10.13 -33.56 -23.34
C MET A 143 -10.08 -33.78 -24.85
N SER A 144 -9.74 -32.85 -25.73
CA SER A 144 -9.64 -33.10 -27.15
C SER A 144 -8.73 -32.19 -27.99
N PRO A 145 -7.93 -32.74 -28.93
CA PRO A 145 -6.96 -32.01 -29.74
C PRO A 145 -7.56 -31.47 -31.03
N GLN A 146 -7.66 -30.15 -31.21
CA GLN A 146 -7.88 -29.48 -32.51
C GLN A 146 -7.49 -28.01 -32.52
N GLU A 147 -6.87 -27.51 -33.59
CA GLU A 147 -6.23 -26.18 -33.76
C GLU A 147 -7.16 -24.95 -33.58
N ASN A 148 -8.48 -25.10 -33.70
CA ASN A 148 -9.42 -23.97 -33.43
C ASN A 148 -9.70 -23.73 -31.93
N LYS A 149 -9.12 -24.52 -31.02
CA LYS A 149 -9.38 -24.48 -29.58
C LYS A 149 -8.49 -23.51 -28.86
N ASP A 150 -7.26 -23.25 -29.33
CA ASP A 150 -6.34 -22.34 -28.66
C ASP A 150 -6.87 -20.89 -28.66
N GLN A 151 -7.53 -20.46 -29.76
CA GLN A 151 -8.15 -19.14 -29.81
C GLN A 151 -9.34 -19.01 -28.84
N ASN A 152 -10.17 -20.04 -28.75
CA ASN A 152 -11.34 -20.05 -27.87
C ASN A 152 -10.92 -20.15 -26.40
N ARG A 153 -9.87 -20.92 -26.10
CA ARG A 153 -9.27 -21.03 -24.77
C ARG A 153 -8.70 -19.72 -24.31
N ASN A 154 -7.89 -19.04 -25.14
CA ASN A 154 -7.31 -17.73 -24.80
C ASN A 154 -8.41 -16.70 -24.54
N SER A 155 -9.50 -16.69 -25.30
CA SER A 155 -10.63 -15.79 -25.05
C SER A 155 -11.32 -16.07 -23.71
N VAL A 156 -11.52 -17.34 -23.34
CA VAL A 156 -12.12 -17.71 -22.05
C VAL A 156 -11.19 -17.33 -20.88
N GLU A 157 -9.87 -17.53 -21.02
CA GLU A 157 -8.89 -17.13 -20.01
C GLU A 157 -8.84 -15.60 -19.84
N ASN A 158 -8.95 -14.83 -20.93
CA ASN A 158 -9.03 -13.36 -20.88
C ASN A 158 -10.29 -12.90 -20.16
N ILE A 159 -11.46 -13.48 -20.50
CA ILE A 159 -12.72 -13.18 -19.80
C ILE A 159 -12.59 -13.49 -18.32
N ALA A 160 -12.03 -14.64 -17.95
CA ALA A 160 -11.81 -15.02 -16.56
C ALA A 160 -10.89 -14.02 -15.84
N ASN A 161 -9.82 -13.55 -16.50
CA ASN A 161 -8.90 -12.56 -15.96
C ASN A 161 -9.60 -11.23 -15.67
N GLU A 162 -10.38 -10.71 -16.63
CA GLU A 162 -11.16 -9.48 -16.42
C GLU A 162 -12.18 -9.64 -15.29
N ALA A 163 -12.89 -10.77 -15.25
CA ALA A 163 -13.90 -11.06 -14.23
C ALA A 163 -13.28 -11.21 -12.82
N VAL A 164 -12.12 -11.88 -12.69
CA VAL A 164 -11.38 -11.97 -11.41
C VAL A 164 -10.93 -10.59 -10.93
N ASN A 165 -10.48 -9.73 -11.83
CA ASN A 165 -10.09 -8.37 -11.47
C ASN A 165 -11.29 -7.53 -10.99
N VAL A 166 -12.48 -7.68 -11.58
CA VAL A 166 -13.72 -7.08 -11.07
C VAL A 166 -14.02 -7.60 -9.66
N LEU A 167 -14.00 -8.91 -9.48
CA LEU A 167 -14.25 -9.57 -8.20
C LEU A 167 -13.30 -9.06 -7.12
N TRP A 168 -12.01 -9.00 -7.42
CA TRP A 168 -11.01 -8.47 -6.52
C TRP A 168 -11.30 -7.03 -6.10
N ASN A 169 -11.49 -6.11 -7.08
CA ASN A 169 -11.77 -4.69 -6.79
C ASN A 169 -13.00 -4.51 -5.88
N ILE A 170 -14.06 -5.28 -6.12
CA ILE A 170 -15.28 -5.21 -5.32
C ILE A 170 -15.05 -5.76 -3.89
N CYS A 171 -14.33 -6.89 -3.77
CA CYS A 171 -14.02 -7.49 -2.45
C CYS A 171 -13.07 -6.62 -1.63
N GLU A 172 -12.15 -5.90 -2.27
CA GLU A 172 -11.27 -4.96 -1.58
C GLU A 172 -12.05 -3.77 -0.97
N CYS A 173 -13.10 -3.34 -1.63
CA CYS A 173 -13.88 -2.19 -1.23
C CYS A 173 -15.07 -2.52 -0.30
N SER A 174 -15.56 -3.77 -0.27
CA SER A 174 -16.83 -4.09 0.39
C SER A 174 -16.78 -5.41 1.15
N SER A 175 -16.98 -5.35 2.48
CA SER A 175 -17.15 -6.53 3.33
C SER A 175 -18.39 -7.37 2.96
N LYS A 176 -19.43 -6.73 2.42
CA LYS A 176 -20.61 -7.44 1.88
C LYS A 176 -20.23 -8.31 0.69
N ALA A 177 -19.34 -7.83 -0.20
CA ALA A 177 -18.86 -8.61 -1.31
C ALA A 177 -18.03 -9.82 -0.85
N VAL A 178 -17.20 -9.66 0.18
CA VAL A 178 -16.47 -10.77 0.82
C VAL A 178 -17.43 -11.81 1.40
N SER A 179 -18.51 -11.38 2.04
CA SER A 179 -19.55 -12.29 2.55
C SER A 179 -20.27 -13.05 1.42
N ILE A 180 -20.55 -12.39 0.28
CA ILE A 180 -21.11 -13.06 -0.91
C ILE A 180 -20.08 -14.02 -1.51
N PHE A 181 -18.80 -13.64 -1.60
CA PHE A 181 -17.70 -14.50 -2.05
C PHE A 181 -17.66 -15.81 -1.26
N ASN A 182 -17.73 -15.73 0.08
CA ASN A 182 -17.76 -16.91 0.95
C ASN A 182 -19.00 -17.77 0.70
N LYS A 183 -20.19 -17.15 0.68
CA LYS A 183 -21.49 -17.83 0.52
C LYS A 183 -21.62 -18.57 -0.81
N GLU A 184 -21.15 -17.94 -1.91
CA GLU A 184 -21.22 -18.52 -3.27
C GLU A 184 -20.12 -19.54 -3.58
N GLY A 185 -19.20 -19.80 -2.63
CA GLY A 185 -18.10 -20.74 -2.79
C GLY A 185 -17.09 -20.32 -3.85
N CYS A 186 -16.86 -19.02 -4.01
CA CYS A 186 -15.97 -18.47 -5.03
C CYS A 186 -14.52 -18.93 -4.85
N LEU A 187 -14.11 -19.32 -3.64
CA LEU A 187 -12.76 -19.81 -3.37
C LEU A 187 -12.36 -20.98 -4.26
N GLU A 188 -13.21 -21.99 -4.41
CA GLU A 188 -12.93 -23.15 -5.25
C GLU A 188 -12.75 -22.76 -6.73
N ILE A 189 -13.51 -21.78 -7.19
CA ILE A 189 -13.46 -21.29 -8.57
C ILE A 189 -12.12 -20.58 -8.81
N VAL A 190 -11.73 -19.65 -7.95
CA VAL A 190 -10.49 -18.89 -8.12
C VAL A 190 -9.25 -19.76 -7.94
N LEU A 191 -9.29 -20.80 -7.10
CA LEU A 191 -8.20 -21.77 -6.95
C LEU A 191 -7.97 -22.62 -8.21
N LYS A 192 -9.03 -22.96 -8.93
CA LYS A 192 -8.89 -23.60 -10.24
C LYS A 192 -8.15 -22.72 -11.25
N TYR A 193 -8.39 -21.40 -11.20
CA TYR A 193 -7.65 -20.46 -12.05
C TYR A 193 -6.20 -20.29 -11.57
N LEU A 194 -5.94 -20.33 -10.27
CA LEU A 194 -4.58 -20.30 -9.75
C LEU A 194 -3.76 -21.46 -10.30
N SER A 195 -4.33 -22.67 -10.39
CA SER A 195 -3.63 -23.85 -10.93
C SER A 195 -3.16 -23.69 -12.39
N ARG A 196 -3.64 -22.67 -13.10
CA ARG A 196 -3.19 -22.32 -14.45
C ARG A 196 -1.88 -21.54 -14.50
N PHE A 197 -1.24 -21.26 -13.38
CA PHE A 197 0.01 -20.50 -13.33
C PHE A 197 1.10 -20.99 -14.30
N PRO A 198 1.24 -22.28 -14.64
CA PRO A 198 2.27 -22.71 -15.59
C PRO A 198 2.00 -22.27 -17.05
N THR A 199 0.73 -22.01 -17.40
CA THR A 199 0.30 -21.69 -18.78
C THR A 199 -0.13 -20.25 -18.95
N ASN A 200 -0.70 -19.64 -17.90
CA ASN A 200 -1.20 -18.26 -17.89
C ASN A 200 -0.88 -17.60 -16.54
N VAL A 201 0.29 -16.99 -16.46
CA VAL A 201 0.76 -16.31 -15.24
C VAL A 201 -0.03 -15.05 -14.92
N ASP A 202 -0.54 -14.34 -15.94
CA ASP A 202 -1.31 -13.09 -15.76
C ASP A 202 -2.63 -13.37 -15.01
N LEU A 203 -3.37 -14.42 -15.43
CA LEU A 203 -4.56 -14.86 -14.73
C LEU A 203 -4.24 -15.31 -13.29
N ALA A 204 -3.16 -16.06 -13.10
CA ALA A 204 -2.74 -16.52 -11.79
C ALA A 204 -2.36 -15.35 -10.84
N ILE A 205 -1.72 -14.30 -11.37
CA ILE A 205 -1.41 -13.06 -10.60
C ILE A 205 -2.70 -12.36 -10.17
N SER A 206 -3.65 -12.18 -11.07
CA SER A 206 -4.96 -11.58 -10.74
C SER A 206 -5.69 -12.36 -9.65
N VAL A 207 -5.66 -13.69 -9.74
CA VAL A 207 -6.21 -14.60 -8.73
C VAL A 207 -5.46 -14.45 -7.39
N ALA A 208 -4.13 -14.40 -7.42
CA ALA A 208 -3.33 -14.29 -6.21
C ALA A 208 -3.57 -12.96 -5.48
N TYR A 209 -3.78 -11.86 -6.21
CA TYR A 209 -4.23 -10.59 -5.63
C TYR A 209 -5.60 -10.74 -4.96
N CYS A 210 -6.57 -11.32 -5.65
CA CYS A 210 -7.90 -11.57 -5.10
C CYS A 210 -7.82 -12.43 -3.82
N LEU A 211 -7.06 -13.53 -3.85
CA LEU A 211 -6.88 -14.42 -2.69
C LEU A 211 -6.25 -13.69 -1.51
N GLN A 212 -5.22 -12.89 -1.73
CA GLN A 212 -4.58 -12.14 -0.66
C GLN A 212 -5.55 -11.16 0.01
N THR A 213 -6.46 -10.54 -0.78
CA THR A 213 -7.49 -9.65 -0.25
C THR A 213 -8.56 -10.41 0.54
N VAL A 214 -9.13 -11.47 -0.04
CA VAL A 214 -10.27 -12.17 0.61
C VAL A 214 -9.85 -13.06 1.79
N THR A 215 -8.57 -13.38 1.93
CA THR A 215 -8.05 -14.14 3.08
C THR A 215 -7.68 -13.27 4.27
N GLU A 216 -7.62 -11.94 4.09
CA GLU A 216 -7.30 -11.01 5.18
C GLU A 216 -8.51 -10.85 6.10
N ASP A 217 -8.32 -11.11 7.41
CA ASP A 217 -9.35 -10.98 8.46
C ASP A 217 -10.70 -11.66 8.10
N ASN A 218 -10.65 -12.85 7.50
CA ASN A 218 -11.83 -13.59 7.05
C ASN A 218 -11.93 -14.99 7.70
N PRO A 219 -12.34 -15.07 8.97
CA PRO A 219 -12.44 -16.33 9.69
C PRO A 219 -13.47 -17.32 9.11
N GLU A 220 -14.48 -16.83 8.39
CA GLU A 220 -15.46 -17.69 7.72
C GLU A 220 -14.82 -18.47 6.57
N LEU A 221 -13.94 -17.82 5.80
CA LEU A 221 -13.21 -18.45 4.71
C LEU A 221 -12.29 -19.55 5.21
N LEU A 222 -11.64 -19.34 6.38
CA LEU A 222 -10.75 -20.33 7.00
C LEU A 222 -11.44 -21.68 7.23
N LYS A 223 -12.73 -21.68 7.52
CA LYS A 223 -13.52 -22.91 7.75
C LYS A 223 -13.74 -23.73 6.47
N SER A 224 -13.66 -23.12 5.30
CA SER A 224 -13.86 -23.76 4.00
C SER A 224 -12.56 -24.32 3.38
N LEU A 225 -11.42 -24.00 3.95
CA LEU A 225 -10.11 -24.40 3.46
C LEU A 225 -9.83 -25.89 3.78
N ASN A 226 -9.18 -26.56 2.85
CA ASN A 226 -8.80 -27.97 2.95
C ASN A 226 -7.34 -28.21 2.56
N ALA A 227 -6.83 -29.41 2.76
CA ALA A 227 -5.46 -29.78 2.41
C ALA A 227 -5.13 -29.60 0.92
N THR A 228 -6.10 -29.80 0.02
CA THR A 228 -5.91 -29.62 -1.43
C THR A 228 -5.68 -28.15 -1.77
N THR A 229 -6.41 -27.26 -1.11
CA THR A 229 -6.24 -25.80 -1.24
C THR A 229 -4.83 -25.37 -0.85
N LEU A 230 -4.37 -25.82 0.32
CA LEU A 230 -3.03 -25.50 0.84
C LEU A 230 -1.94 -26.01 -0.10
N HIS A 231 -2.10 -27.24 -0.62
CA HIS A 231 -1.16 -27.81 -1.58
C HIS A 231 -1.10 -27.02 -2.90
N GLY A 232 -2.23 -26.51 -3.40
CA GLY A 232 -2.27 -25.65 -4.60
C GLY A 232 -1.50 -24.33 -4.41
N LEU A 233 -1.63 -23.71 -3.22
CA LEU A 233 -0.87 -22.52 -2.85
C LEU A 233 0.63 -22.84 -2.71
N GLU A 234 0.98 -23.94 -2.08
CA GLU A 234 2.37 -24.40 -1.95
C GLU A 234 3.03 -24.60 -3.32
N CYS A 235 2.37 -25.28 -4.24
CA CYS A 235 2.89 -25.48 -5.62
C CYS A 235 3.16 -24.14 -6.34
N ALA A 236 2.26 -23.17 -6.22
CA ALA A 236 2.44 -21.86 -6.82
C ALA A 236 3.57 -21.06 -6.13
N MET A 237 3.68 -21.12 -4.80
CA MET A 237 4.70 -20.45 -4.01
C MET A 237 6.11 -20.99 -4.29
N LEU A 238 6.24 -22.31 -4.47
CA LEU A 238 7.52 -23.01 -4.69
C LEU A 238 7.87 -23.23 -6.17
N CYS A 239 7.15 -22.59 -7.10
CA CYS A 239 7.41 -22.70 -8.52
C CYS A 239 8.86 -22.32 -8.87
N PRO A 240 9.61 -23.15 -9.64
CA PRO A 240 11.04 -22.91 -9.91
C PRO A 240 11.29 -21.79 -10.92
N VAL A 241 10.26 -21.29 -11.61
CA VAL A 241 10.41 -20.22 -12.61
C VAL A 241 10.76 -18.89 -11.93
N SER A 242 11.68 -18.13 -12.53
CA SER A 242 12.25 -16.92 -11.96
C SER A 242 12.03 -15.64 -12.81
N SER A 243 11.05 -15.62 -13.73
CA SER A 243 10.68 -14.35 -14.37
C SER A 243 10.03 -13.39 -13.36
N MET A 244 10.01 -12.10 -13.67
CA MET A 244 9.51 -11.06 -12.74
C MET A 244 8.02 -11.25 -12.43
N GLU A 245 7.24 -11.76 -13.37
CA GLU A 245 5.83 -12.10 -13.13
C GLU A 245 5.68 -13.26 -12.14
N TYR A 246 6.53 -14.30 -12.24
CA TYR A 246 6.51 -15.40 -11.28
C TYR A 246 7.05 -14.98 -9.90
N ILE A 247 7.99 -14.04 -9.84
CA ILE A 247 8.43 -13.44 -8.58
C ILE A 247 7.25 -12.74 -7.91
N LEU A 248 6.46 -11.96 -8.67
CA LEU A 248 5.24 -11.33 -8.16
C LEU A 248 4.21 -12.36 -7.69
N LEU A 249 3.95 -13.40 -8.50
CA LEU A 249 3.02 -14.47 -8.14
C LEU A 249 3.41 -15.13 -6.81
N LYS A 250 4.68 -15.53 -6.65
CA LYS A 250 5.19 -16.15 -5.43
C LYS A 250 5.02 -15.24 -4.21
N THR A 251 5.29 -13.96 -4.38
CA THR A 251 5.17 -12.96 -3.31
C THR A 251 3.71 -12.81 -2.84
N LEU A 252 2.78 -12.72 -3.78
CA LEU A 252 1.36 -12.63 -3.48
C LEU A 252 0.83 -13.89 -2.79
N VAL A 253 1.24 -15.06 -3.28
CA VAL A 253 0.87 -16.33 -2.66
C VAL A 253 1.48 -16.47 -1.28
N ALA A 254 2.73 -16.03 -1.06
CA ALA A 254 3.35 -15.99 0.25
C ALA A 254 2.56 -15.10 1.24
N GLY A 255 2.07 -13.94 0.77
CA GLY A 255 1.17 -13.09 1.56
C GLY A 255 -0.18 -13.76 1.87
N THR A 256 -0.74 -14.50 0.90
CA THR A 256 -1.95 -15.30 1.12
C THR A 256 -1.73 -16.38 2.18
N VAL A 257 -0.63 -17.13 2.09
CA VAL A 257 -0.27 -18.18 3.07
C VAL A 257 -0.06 -17.58 4.46
N TRP A 258 0.53 -16.38 4.55
CA TRP A 258 0.64 -15.66 5.82
C TRP A 258 -0.72 -15.34 6.44
N ASN A 259 -1.69 -14.89 5.65
CA ASN A 259 -3.06 -14.63 6.12
C ASN A 259 -3.76 -15.91 6.62
N LEU A 260 -3.30 -17.10 6.16
CA LEU A 260 -3.84 -18.40 6.51
C LEU A 260 -3.07 -19.08 7.67
N LYS A 261 -2.15 -18.37 8.34
CA LYS A 261 -1.27 -18.94 9.38
C LYS A 261 -1.99 -19.71 10.49
N ASP A 262 -3.20 -19.28 10.86
CA ASP A 262 -3.96 -19.85 11.96
C ASP A 262 -4.49 -21.28 11.71
N ILE A 263 -4.61 -21.68 10.44
CA ILE A 263 -4.98 -23.05 10.05
C ILE A 263 -3.79 -23.97 9.80
N ILE A 264 -2.57 -23.43 9.81
CA ILE A 264 -1.35 -24.19 9.60
C ILE A 264 -1.00 -24.93 10.88
N PRO A 265 -0.76 -26.25 10.82
CA PRO A 265 -0.34 -27.01 12.00
C PRO A 265 0.91 -26.41 12.65
N SER A 266 0.92 -26.26 13.96
CA SER A 266 2.02 -25.64 14.72
C SER A 266 3.40 -26.23 14.41
N LYS A 267 3.45 -27.53 14.08
CA LYS A 267 4.70 -28.22 13.69
C LYS A 267 5.30 -27.69 12.38
N SER A 268 4.50 -27.15 11.48
CA SER A 268 4.92 -26.66 10.17
C SER A 268 5.02 -25.13 10.12
N GLN A 269 4.58 -24.41 11.14
CA GLN A 269 4.57 -22.95 11.16
C GLN A 269 5.97 -22.35 10.97
N ALA A 270 6.97 -22.85 11.69
CA ALA A 270 8.35 -22.35 11.58
C ALA A 270 8.94 -22.57 10.17
N GLU A 271 8.67 -23.70 9.54
CA GLU A 271 9.13 -23.99 8.17
C GLU A 271 8.47 -23.06 7.16
N ILE A 272 7.17 -22.81 7.31
CA ILE A 272 6.40 -21.93 6.42
C ILE A 272 6.81 -20.46 6.60
N ILE A 273 7.01 -20.00 7.84
CA ILE A 273 7.52 -18.64 8.13
C ILE A 273 8.90 -18.46 7.46
N ASN A 274 9.80 -19.42 7.61
CA ASN A 274 11.11 -19.38 6.96
C ASN A 274 11.01 -19.37 5.43
N ALA A 275 10.12 -20.17 4.84
CA ALA A 275 9.90 -20.19 3.40
C ALA A 275 9.35 -18.86 2.88
N ILE A 276 8.36 -18.27 3.57
CA ILE A 276 7.81 -16.95 3.25
C ILE A 276 8.92 -15.90 3.30
N LEU A 277 9.63 -15.76 4.44
CA LEU A 277 10.66 -14.74 4.60
C LEU A 277 11.84 -14.92 3.66
N LYS A 278 12.18 -16.15 3.27
CA LYS A 278 13.17 -16.41 2.23
C LYS A 278 12.73 -15.86 0.88
N ILE A 279 11.48 -16.12 0.46
CA ILE A 279 10.92 -15.56 -0.79
C ILE A 279 10.93 -14.04 -0.74
N LEU A 280 10.45 -13.42 0.33
CA LEU A 280 10.42 -11.97 0.48
C LEU A 280 11.83 -11.36 0.45
N SER A 281 12.81 -12.04 1.08
CA SER A 281 14.21 -11.68 1.07
C SER A 281 14.80 -11.71 -0.34
N GLU A 282 14.55 -12.77 -1.11
CA GLU A 282 15.00 -12.91 -2.50
C GLU A 282 14.40 -11.82 -3.39
N VAL A 283 13.13 -11.47 -3.21
CA VAL A 283 12.46 -10.39 -3.94
C VAL A 283 13.10 -9.03 -3.65
N LEU A 284 13.42 -8.74 -2.40
CA LEU A 284 14.06 -7.48 -2.02
C LEU A 284 15.51 -7.39 -2.49
N GLU A 285 16.18 -8.52 -2.75
CA GLU A 285 17.56 -8.55 -3.26
C GLU A 285 17.65 -8.16 -4.73
N VAL A 286 16.59 -8.39 -5.52
CA VAL A 286 16.60 -8.04 -6.94
C VAL A 286 16.75 -6.52 -7.12
N ASP A 287 17.73 -6.13 -7.96
CA ASP A 287 17.97 -4.73 -8.26
C ASP A 287 16.96 -4.20 -9.29
N ALA A 288 16.00 -3.40 -8.82
CA ALA A 288 15.02 -2.76 -9.70
C ALA A 288 15.65 -1.71 -10.65
N MET A 289 16.82 -1.17 -10.30
CA MET A 289 17.53 -0.22 -11.17
C MET A 289 18.03 -0.91 -12.44
N GLU A 290 18.51 -2.13 -12.34
CA GLU A 290 18.94 -2.91 -13.50
C GLU A 290 17.80 -3.14 -14.49
N THR A 291 16.59 -3.47 -14.00
CA THR A 291 15.42 -3.64 -14.87
C THR A 291 15.01 -2.35 -15.58
N VAL A 292 15.14 -1.20 -14.92
CA VAL A 292 14.88 0.12 -15.54
C VAL A 292 15.92 0.43 -16.63
N ILE A 293 17.20 0.09 -16.42
CA ILE A 293 18.26 0.25 -17.43
C ILE A 293 17.98 -0.64 -18.63
N GLN A 294 17.65 -1.91 -18.40
CA GLN A 294 17.34 -2.88 -19.47
C GLN A 294 16.13 -2.41 -20.31
N MET A 295 15.10 -1.86 -19.66
CA MET A 295 13.94 -1.27 -20.34
C MET A 295 14.37 -0.13 -21.28
N LYS A 296 15.24 0.79 -20.82
CA LYS A 296 15.76 1.89 -21.65
C LYS A 296 16.61 1.38 -22.82
N GLU A 297 17.47 0.38 -22.59
CA GLU A 297 18.31 -0.21 -23.63
C GLU A 297 17.48 -0.91 -24.71
N ALA A 298 16.47 -1.67 -24.31
CA ALA A 298 15.55 -2.33 -25.22
C ALA A 298 14.80 -1.34 -26.11
N GLU A 299 14.31 -0.22 -25.54
CA GLU A 299 13.66 0.85 -26.31
C GLU A 299 14.63 1.54 -27.28
N THR A 300 15.86 1.79 -26.84
CA THR A 300 16.89 2.36 -27.69
C THR A 300 17.21 1.45 -28.88
N GLN A 301 17.26 0.14 -28.67
CA GLN A 301 17.45 -0.83 -29.74
C GLN A 301 16.28 -0.87 -30.71
N ARG A 302 15.02 -0.83 -30.20
CA ARG A 302 13.82 -0.78 -31.06
C ARG A 302 13.80 0.46 -31.95
N ILE A 303 14.13 1.63 -31.41
CA ILE A 303 14.20 2.86 -32.18
C ILE A 303 15.28 2.76 -33.28
N LYS A 304 16.45 2.18 -33.00
CA LYS A 304 17.51 1.98 -34.01
C LYS A 304 17.05 1.04 -35.14
N LEU A 305 16.44 -0.10 -34.76
CA LEU A 305 15.95 -1.08 -35.75
C LEU A 305 14.82 -0.48 -36.61
N ALA A 306 13.95 0.36 -36.04
CA ALA A 306 12.93 1.07 -36.79
C ALA A 306 13.53 2.05 -37.80
N ALA A 307 14.54 2.84 -37.38
CA ALA A 307 15.23 3.79 -38.27
C ALA A 307 15.96 3.05 -39.41
N GLU A 308 16.65 1.96 -39.13
CA GLU A 308 17.33 1.13 -40.14
C GLU A 308 16.33 0.52 -41.15
N SER A 309 15.12 0.15 -40.68
CA SER A 309 14.08 -0.38 -41.56
C SER A 309 13.45 0.70 -42.47
N GLU A 310 13.34 1.95 -42.00
CA GLU A 310 12.87 3.08 -42.82
C GLU A 310 13.90 3.46 -43.89
N GLU A 311 15.20 3.50 -43.57
CA GLU A 311 16.28 3.73 -44.54
C GLU A 311 16.30 2.66 -45.65
N VAL A 312 16.04 1.39 -45.32
CA VAL A 312 15.98 0.30 -46.32
C VAL A 312 14.75 0.47 -47.22
N LEU A 313 13.61 0.90 -46.69
CA LEU A 313 12.41 1.18 -47.47
C LEU A 313 12.53 2.39 -48.38
N GLU A 314 13.22 3.46 -47.95
CA GLU A 314 13.51 4.63 -48.80
C GLU A 314 14.49 4.29 -49.93
N HIS A 315 15.52 3.44 -49.66
CA HIS A 315 16.43 2.95 -50.69
C HIS A 315 15.75 2.01 -51.68
N ALA A 316 14.80 1.20 -51.26
CA ALA A 316 14.01 0.33 -52.14
C ALA A 316 13.03 1.08 -53.04
N ASN A 317 12.46 2.19 -52.57
CA ASN A 317 11.58 3.07 -53.37
C ASN A 317 12.34 4.03 -54.28
N GLY A 318 13.63 4.28 -54.05
CA GLY A 318 14.48 5.14 -54.90
C GLY A 318 14.98 4.48 -56.20
N ILE A 319 14.78 3.20 -56.43
CA ILE A 319 15.27 2.45 -57.59
C ILE A 319 14.20 2.27 -58.70
N ASN A 320 12.91 2.59 -58.46
CA ASN A 320 11.85 2.49 -59.46
C ASN A 320 11.29 3.86 -59.86
N GLY A 321 12.11 4.68 -60.42
CA GLY A 321 11.69 5.95 -61.03
C GLY A 321 12.34 6.16 -62.38
N THR A 322 11.92 5.44 -63.42
CA THR A 322 11.88 5.90 -64.83
C THR A 322 11.18 4.81 -65.64
N ASP A 323 10.12 5.12 -66.22
CA ASP A 323 9.66 5.14 -67.60
C ASP A 323 8.18 4.79 -67.76
N LEU A 324 7.60 5.77 -68.40
CA LEU A 324 6.35 5.85 -69.09
C LEU A 324 5.98 4.63 -69.88
N VAL A 325 4.69 4.27 -69.99
CA VAL A 325 3.87 4.36 -71.20
C VAL A 325 2.48 3.72 -70.95
N GLU A 326 1.50 4.37 -71.51
CA GLU A 326 0.07 4.08 -71.62
C GLU A 326 -0.25 2.66 -72.21
N ASP A 327 -1.35 2.16 -71.84
CA ASP A 327 -2.50 1.66 -72.57
C ASP A 327 -3.10 0.33 -72.12
N ASP A 328 -4.37 0.41 -71.87
CA ASP A 328 -5.50 -0.50 -72.13
C ASP A 328 -5.41 -2.00 -71.87
N GLU A 329 -6.48 -2.40 -71.31
CA GLU A 329 -7.35 -3.54 -71.43
C GLU A 329 -7.56 -4.45 -70.20
N MET A 330 -8.84 -4.59 -69.95
CA MET A 330 -9.46 -5.49 -68.94
C MET A 330 -9.05 -6.93 -69.13
N GLU A 331 -8.62 -7.58 -68.04
CA GLU A 331 -8.91 -9.01 -67.83
C GLU A 331 -9.12 -9.27 -66.34
N GLU A 332 -10.34 -9.69 -65.97
CA GLU A 332 -10.74 -10.13 -64.67
C GLU A 332 -10.05 -11.48 -64.33
N THR A 333 -9.10 -11.44 -63.39
CA THR A 333 -8.66 -12.66 -62.69
C THR A 333 -9.13 -12.60 -61.23
N PRO A 334 -9.61 -13.73 -60.65
CA PRO A 334 -10.24 -13.72 -59.33
C PRO A 334 -9.20 -13.43 -58.25
N ARG A 335 -9.30 -12.24 -57.68
CA ARG A 335 -8.52 -11.86 -56.48
C ARG A 335 -8.83 -12.84 -55.35
N LYS A 336 -7.87 -13.65 -54.97
CA LYS A 336 -7.87 -14.41 -53.72
C LYS A 336 -8.29 -13.48 -52.59
N ARG A 337 -9.47 -13.68 -52.03
CA ARG A 337 -9.92 -13.07 -50.79
C ARG A 337 -8.87 -13.34 -49.73
N LYS A 338 -8.04 -12.36 -49.41
CA LYS A 338 -7.31 -12.33 -48.15
C LYS A 338 -8.37 -12.40 -47.05
N VAL A 339 -8.40 -13.52 -46.36
CA VAL A 339 -9.16 -13.70 -45.13
C VAL A 339 -8.72 -12.58 -44.23
N ARG A 340 -9.57 -11.57 -44.00
CA ARG A 340 -9.38 -10.60 -42.96
C ARG A 340 -9.33 -11.37 -41.64
N ARG A 341 -8.11 -11.57 -41.11
CA ARG A 341 -7.97 -12.00 -39.73
C ARG A 341 -8.80 -11.03 -38.91
N LYS A 342 -9.78 -11.52 -38.16
CA LYS A 342 -10.46 -10.74 -37.11
C LYS A 342 -9.38 -10.38 -36.11
N THR A 343 -8.85 -9.18 -36.20
CA THR A 343 -7.99 -8.60 -35.18
C THR A 343 -8.88 -8.30 -34.00
N PHE A 344 -8.61 -8.96 -32.88
CA PHE A 344 -9.23 -8.62 -31.61
C PHE A 344 -8.81 -7.18 -31.22
N ILE A 345 -9.63 -6.49 -30.44
CA ILE A 345 -9.33 -5.13 -29.95
C ILE A 345 -8.01 -5.11 -29.15
N SER A 346 -7.64 -6.22 -28.51
CA SER A 346 -6.33 -6.43 -27.89
C SER A 346 -5.15 -6.29 -28.86
N ASP A 347 -5.34 -6.60 -30.15
CA ASP A 347 -4.30 -6.47 -31.19
C ASP A 347 -4.12 -5.01 -31.68
N LEU A 348 -5.03 -4.11 -31.28
CA LEU A 348 -4.98 -2.67 -31.56
C LEU A 348 -4.30 -1.88 -30.43
N LEU A 349 -4.04 -2.50 -29.27
CA LEU A 349 -3.20 -1.91 -28.25
C LEU A 349 -1.74 -2.02 -28.68
N PRO A 350 -0.92 -0.98 -28.50
CA PRO A 350 0.51 -1.10 -28.72
C PRO A 350 1.03 -2.29 -27.90
N PRO A 351 1.90 -3.15 -28.48
CA PRO A 351 2.48 -4.26 -27.74
C PRO A 351 3.06 -3.68 -26.45
N THR A 352 2.52 -4.12 -25.32
CA THR A 352 3.04 -3.74 -24.01
C THR A 352 4.49 -4.20 -23.98
N ASP A 353 5.40 -3.26 -23.82
CA ASP A 353 6.81 -3.53 -23.70
C ASP A 353 7.03 -4.62 -22.66
N LYS A 354 7.64 -5.72 -23.06
CA LYS A 354 7.94 -6.84 -22.16
C LYS A 354 8.70 -6.35 -20.94
N GLU A 355 9.70 -5.51 -21.16
CA GLU A 355 10.56 -4.98 -20.12
C GLU A 355 9.79 -4.03 -19.17
N LEU A 356 8.81 -3.28 -19.67
CA LEU A 356 7.93 -2.46 -18.85
C LEU A 356 7.03 -3.34 -17.95
N ARG A 357 6.54 -4.45 -18.47
CA ARG A 357 5.75 -5.42 -17.68
C ARG A 357 6.61 -6.06 -16.61
N GLU A 358 7.80 -6.54 -16.94
CA GLU A 358 8.76 -7.14 -16.01
C GLU A 358 9.14 -6.16 -14.91
N THR A 359 9.48 -4.91 -15.25
CA THR A 359 9.79 -3.87 -14.27
C THR A 359 8.58 -3.56 -13.37
N THR A 360 7.38 -3.48 -13.96
CA THR A 360 6.15 -3.24 -13.20
C THR A 360 5.83 -4.38 -12.24
N ALA A 361 6.03 -5.63 -12.66
CA ALA A 361 5.84 -6.82 -11.83
C ALA A 361 6.84 -6.86 -10.66
N LEU A 362 8.12 -6.58 -10.92
CA LEU A 362 9.14 -6.52 -9.86
C LEU A 362 8.82 -5.44 -8.82
N LEU A 363 8.50 -4.23 -9.27
CA LEU A 363 8.16 -3.14 -8.34
C LEU A 363 6.92 -3.49 -7.49
N ALA A 364 5.92 -4.14 -8.09
CA ALA A 364 4.74 -4.62 -7.36
C ALA A 364 5.11 -5.72 -6.35
N ALA A 365 5.99 -6.65 -6.73
CA ALA A 365 6.48 -7.70 -5.84
C ALA A 365 7.25 -7.11 -4.64
N GLN A 366 8.14 -6.16 -4.86
CA GLN A 366 8.89 -5.51 -3.79
C GLN A 366 8.00 -4.71 -2.84
N GLN A 367 7.00 -3.99 -3.38
CA GLN A 367 6.00 -3.32 -2.55
C GLN A 367 5.24 -4.32 -1.68
N THR A 368 4.71 -5.40 -2.27
CA THR A 368 3.96 -6.44 -1.54
C THR A 368 4.84 -7.14 -0.50
N ALA A 369 6.12 -7.41 -0.82
CA ALA A 369 7.04 -8.01 0.13
C ALA A 369 7.22 -7.15 1.39
N LEU A 370 7.39 -5.84 1.23
CA LEU A 370 7.50 -4.91 2.36
C LEU A 370 6.19 -4.87 3.19
N GLU A 371 5.04 -4.89 2.53
CA GLU A 371 3.74 -4.90 3.20
C GLU A 371 3.53 -6.18 4.02
N VAL A 372 3.88 -7.35 3.46
CA VAL A 372 3.79 -8.63 4.17
C VAL A 372 4.74 -8.66 5.38
N ILE A 373 5.98 -8.16 5.23
CA ILE A 373 6.93 -8.08 6.35
C ILE A 373 6.38 -7.19 7.47
N VAL A 374 5.78 -6.04 7.15
CA VAL A 374 5.13 -5.17 8.16
C VAL A 374 4.01 -5.92 8.86
N ASN A 375 3.16 -6.64 8.13
CA ASN A 375 2.07 -7.42 8.73
C ASN A 375 2.60 -8.56 9.62
N MET A 376 3.73 -9.16 9.27
CA MET A 376 4.40 -10.16 10.13
C MET A 376 4.97 -9.54 11.41
N CYS A 377 5.38 -8.27 11.34
CA CYS A 377 5.88 -7.51 12.50
C CYS A 377 4.74 -6.98 13.40
N CYS A 378 3.53 -6.86 12.90
CA CYS A 378 2.36 -6.39 13.64
C CYS A 378 1.60 -7.55 14.32
N SER A 379 2.28 -8.60 14.80
CA SER A 379 1.67 -9.78 15.36
C SER A 379 0.77 -9.46 16.57
N GLU A 380 -0.44 -10.00 16.51
CA GLU A 380 -1.35 -10.38 17.61
C GLU A 380 -1.54 -9.34 18.73
N ASP A 381 -2.11 -8.19 18.40
CA ASP A 381 -2.94 -7.50 19.39
C ASP A 381 -4.21 -8.33 19.57
N PRO A 382 -4.59 -8.69 20.80
CA PRO A 382 -5.91 -9.26 21.05
C PRO A 382 -6.96 -8.33 20.44
N SER A 383 -7.95 -8.90 19.76
CA SER A 383 -9.03 -8.11 19.15
C SER A 383 -9.65 -7.21 20.22
N ASP A 384 -10.06 -6.00 19.85
CA ASP A 384 -10.74 -5.08 20.80
C ASP A 384 -11.96 -5.76 21.48
N ASP A 385 -12.51 -6.81 20.86
CA ASP A 385 -13.62 -7.62 21.38
C ASP A 385 -13.22 -8.47 22.62
N GLU A 386 -11.96 -8.90 22.74
CA GLU A 386 -11.49 -9.66 23.91
C GLU A 386 -11.34 -8.78 25.16
N TRP A 387 -11.17 -7.46 24.99
CA TRP A 387 -11.11 -6.53 26.12
C TRP A 387 -12.47 -6.13 26.65
N GLU A 388 -13.54 -6.20 25.84
CA GLU A 388 -14.91 -5.93 26.31
C GLU A 388 -15.45 -7.02 27.23
N GLU A 389 -15.05 -8.29 27.05
CA GLU A 389 -15.45 -9.38 27.96
C GLU A 389 -14.79 -9.32 29.36
N LEU A 390 -13.59 -8.71 29.46
CA LEU A 390 -12.88 -8.55 30.72
C LEU A 390 -13.33 -7.34 31.55
N SER A 391 -14.05 -6.38 30.95
CA SER A 391 -14.47 -5.15 31.62
C SER A 391 -15.87 -5.21 32.26
N SER A 392 -16.59 -6.32 32.15
CA SER A 392 -17.97 -6.46 32.67
C SER A 392 -18.10 -7.16 34.01
N SER A 393 -17.01 -7.44 34.74
CA SER A 393 -17.10 -7.91 36.13
C SER A 393 -16.79 -6.77 37.09
N ASP A 394 -17.87 -6.10 37.47
CA ASP A 394 -17.92 -5.12 38.55
C ASP A 394 -17.73 -5.81 39.92
N GLU A 395 -17.00 -5.14 40.82
CA GLU A 395 -16.90 -5.36 42.26
C GLU A 395 -16.21 -6.60 42.80
N SER A 396 -14.96 -6.46 43.25
CA SER A 396 -14.67 -6.43 44.70
C SER A 396 -13.16 -6.39 44.98
N ASP A 397 -12.74 -5.44 45.80
CA ASP A 397 -11.50 -5.43 46.57
C ASP A 397 -11.31 -6.76 47.31
N ALA A 398 -10.37 -7.59 46.82
CA ALA A 398 -9.77 -8.60 47.66
C ALA A 398 -8.35 -8.87 47.16
N PHE A 399 -7.37 -8.33 47.87
CA PHE A 399 -5.99 -8.80 47.82
C PHE A 399 -5.98 -10.30 48.04
N MET A 400 -5.70 -11.08 46.98
CA MET A 400 -5.28 -12.48 47.10
C MET A 400 -3.90 -12.59 46.50
N GLU A 401 -2.90 -12.78 47.40
CA GLU A 401 -1.63 -13.41 47.07
C GLU A 401 -1.93 -14.81 46.50
N THR A 402 -1.82 -14.97 45.20
CA THR A 402 -1.77 -16.31 44.60
C THR A 402 -0.32 -16.65 44.29
N SER A 403 0.14 -17.66 45.05
CA SER A 403 1.37 -18.41 44.84
C SER A 403 1.52 -18.83 43.38
N PHE A 404 2.62 -18.41 42.75
CA PHE A 404 3.07 -18.91 41.46
C PHE A 404 3.36 -20.41 41.57
N THR A 405 2.55 -21.23 40.92
CA THR A 405 2.95 -22.59 40.53
C THR A 405 3.70 -22.48 39.21
N GLU A 406 4.96 -22.90 39.24
CA GLU A 406 5.80 -23.16 38.08
C GLU A 406 5.15 -24.22 37.20
N ASP A 407 4.43 -23.81 36.16
CA ASP A 407 4.24 -24.63 34.97
C ASP A 407 4.51 -23.75 33.77
N GLY A 408 5.59 -24.06 33.04
CA GLY A 408 6.28 -23.19 32.10
C GLY A 408 5.59 -23.05 30.76
N GLY A 409 4.47 -22.32 30.73
CA GLY A 409 3.99 -21.65 29.54
C GLY A 409 4.43 -20.20 29.64
N GLN A 410 5.48 -19.79 28.93
CA GLN A 410 5.81 -18.37 28.74
C GLN A 410 4.64 -17.70 28.05
N LEU A 411 3.79 -17.03 28.83
CA LEU A 411 2.90 -16.01 28.31
C LEU A 411 3.79 -14.88 27.74
N LEU A 412 4.10 -14.98 26.45
CA LEU A 412 4.74 -13.91 25.71
C LEU A 412 3.86 -12.67 25.83
N THR A 413 4.47 -11.58 26.30
CA THR A 413 3.76 -10.30 26.35
C THR A 413 3.27 -9.95 24.93
N PRO A 414 2.06 -9.37 24.76
CA PRO A 414 1.44 -9.08 23.46
C PRO A 414 2.25 -8.16 22.51
N LEU A 415 3.48 -7.82 22.87
CA LEU A 415 4.37 -6.90 22.15
C LEU A 415 5.67 -7.58 21.68
N CYS A 416 5.82 -8.90 21.87
CA CYS A 416 7.01 -9.63 21.42
C CYS A 416 6.69 -10.38 20.13
N LEU A 417 7.58 -10.27 19.14
CA LEU A 417 7.56 -11.16 17.98
C LEU A 417 7.70 -12.60 18.43
N SER A 418 7.02 -13.54 17.76
CA SER A 418 7.31 -14.94 17.97
C SER A 418 8.79 -15.22 17.67
N HIS A 419 9.37 -16.18 18.39
CA HIS A 419 10.77 -16.56 18.22
C HIS A 419 11.09 -16.99 16.78
N GLU A 420 10.16 -17.64 16.13
CA GLU A 420 10.25 -18.10 14.75
C GLU A 420 10.37 -16.94 13.76
N ILE A 421 9.50 -15.91 13.92
CA ILE A 421 9.53 -14.73 13.06
C ILE A 421 10.83 -13.94 13.29
N HIS A 422 11.21 -13.72 14.55
CA HIS A 422 12.43 -13.01 14.91
C HIS A 422 13.66 -13.69 14.31
N THR A 423 13.79 -15.02 14.48
CA THR A 423 14.90 -15.80 13.93
C THR A 423 14.94 -15.75 12.41
N ALA A 424 13.78 -15.86 11.75
CA ALA A 424 13.71 -15.84 10.30
C ALA A 424 13.99 -14.45 9.70
N LEU A 425 13.54 -13.35 10.33
CA LEU A 425 13.86 -11.97 9.92
C LEU A 425 15.38 -11.71 9.94
N THR A 426 16.04 -12.18 10.99
CA THR A 426 17.49 -11.99 11.16
C THR A 426 18.31 -12.91 10.24
N SER A 427 17.95 -14.18 10.12
CA SER A 427 18.65 -15.15 9.26
C SER A 427 18.54 -14.81 7.76
N CYS A 428 17.41 -14.24 7.32
CA CYS A 428 17.19 -13.81 5.95
C CYS A 428 17.72 -12.39 5.67
N LEU A 429 18.40 -11.73 6.61
CA LEU A 429 18.96 -10.39 6.50
C LEU A 429 17.91 -9.32 6.09
N ILE A 430 16.66 -9.49 6.50
CA ILE A 430 15.56 -8.57 6.15
C ILE A 430 15.87 -7.12 6.56
N PRO A 431 16.37 -6.81 7.79
CA PRO A 431 16.64 -5.42 8.18
C PRO A 431 17.60 -4.71 7.22
N LYS A 432 18.66 -5.39 6.77
CA LYS A 432 19.62 -4.84 5.80
C LYS A 432 18.97 -4.55 4.45
N LYS A 433 18.20 -5.50 3.91
CA LYS A 433 17.54 -5.37 2.59
C LYS A 433 16.46 -4.29 2.60
N VAL A 434 15.71 -4.17 3.70
CA VAL A 434 14.75 -3.09 3.88
C VAL A 434 15.45 -1.73 3.94
N PHE A 435 16.57 -1.63 4.66
CA PHE A 435 17.39 -0.42 4.71
C PHE A 435 17.83 0.02 3.30
N GLU A 436 18.35 -0.91 2.47
CA GLU A 436 18.75 -0.62 1.09
C GLU A 436 17.59 -0.05 0.25
N LYS A 437 16.35 -0.51 0.46
CA LYS A 437 15.16 -0.01 -0.26
C LYS A 437 14.71 1.39 0.20
N THR A 438 15.15 1.89 1.34
CA THR A 438 14.84 3.27 1.76
C THR A 438 15.55 4.33 0.91
N ALA A 439 16.67 3.99 0.27
CA ALA A 439 17.43 4.86 -0.63
C ALA A 439 16.85 4.89 -2.07
N PHE A 440 15.85 4.07 -2.37
CA PHE A 440 15.22 3.99 -3.69
C PHE A 440 14.03 4.97 -3.80
N PRO A 441 13.79 5.65 -4.96
CA PRO A 441 14.51 5.55 -6.21
C PRO A 441 15.80 6.38 -6.28
N SER A 442 16.76 5.92 -7.08
CA SER A 442 17.91 6.74 -7.44
C SER A 442 17.52 7.84 -8.42
N SER A 443 18.25 8.98 -8.44
CA SER A 443 18.02 10.06 -9.40
C SER A 443 18.09 9.55 -10.85
N VAL A 444 18.99 8.61 -11.15
CA VAL A 444 19.14 8.01 -12.49
C VAL A 444 17.89 7.24 -12.91
N ALA A 445 17.26 6.48 -12.02
CA ALA A 445 15.99 5.79 -12.31
C ALA A 445 14.86 6.76 -12.62
N VAL A 446 14.77 7.85 -11.85
CA VAL A 446 13.80 8.92 -12.06
C VAL A 446 14.01 9.61 -13.39
N ASP A 447 15.27 9.93 -13.74
CA ASP A 447 15.63 10.56 -15.01
C ASP A 447 15.28 9.67 -16.21
N ILE A 448 15.56 8.37 -16.14
CA ILE A 448 15.17 7.42 -17.18
C ILE A 448 13.65 7.37 -17.34
N CYS A 449 12.92 7.19 -16.26
CA CYS A 449 11.47 7.06 -16.31
C CYS A 449 10.75 8.37 -16.70
N SER A 450 11.42 9.52 -16.53
CA SER A 450 10.87 10.82 -16.95
C SER A 450 10.93 11.05 -18.48
N GLN A 451 11.73 10.26 -19.20
CA GLN A 451 11.92 10.40 -20.65
C GLN A 451 10.69 9.95 -21.45
N SER A 452 9.86 9.04 -20.91
CA SER A 452 8.66 8.55 -21.59
C SER A 452 7.39 8.74 -20.75
N PRO A 453 6.29 9.21 -21.35
CA PRO A 453 4.99 9.29 -20.65
C PRO A 453 4.51 7.92 -20.11
N THR A 454 4.83 6.85 -20.83
CA THR A 454 4.44 5.46 -20.43
C THR A 454 5.22 4.95 -19.22
N TRP A 455 6.40 5.48 -18.94
CA TRP A 455 7.27 5.08 -17.82
C TRP A 455 7.07 5.93 -16.56
N LYS A 456 6.49 7.15 -16.69
CA LYS A 456 6.22 8.03 -15.55
C LYS A 456 5.47 7.37 -14.38
N PRO A 457 4.48 6.46 -14.59
CA PRO A 457 3.82 5.76 -13.49
C PRO A 457 4.78 4.91 -12.63
N LEU A 458 5.92 4.47 -13.18
CA LEU A 458 6.93 3.72 -12.42
C LEU A 458 7.55 4.58 -11.30
N ILE A 459 7.71 5.89 -11.51
CA ILE A 459 8.24 6.81 -10.49
C ILE A 459 7.35 6.77 -9.24
N ARG A 460 6.03 6.79 -9.41
CA ARG A 460 5.11 6.68 -8.27
C ARG A 460 5.26 5.35 -7.54
N LYS A 461 5.37 4.23 -8.28
CA LYS A 461 5.59 2.91 -7.68
C LYS A 461 6.91 2.86 -6.90
N MET A 462 7.98 3.44 -7.45
CA MET A 462 9.27 3.53 -6.78
C MET A 462 9.19 4.36 -5.49
N ASN A 463 8.53 5.52 -5.52
CA ASN A 463 8.30 6.34 -4.31
C ASN A 463 7.45 5.58 -3.28
N THR A 464 6.45 4.82 -3.72
CA THR A 464 5.66 3.97 -2.83
C THR A 464 6.52 2.91 -2.16
N ILE A 465 7.45 2.26 -2.87
CA ILE A 465 8.39 1.29 -2.29
C ILE A 465 9.25 1.97 -1.21
N GLN A 466 9.78 3.18 -1.47
CA GLN A 466 10.53 3.94 -0.48
C GLN A 466 9.70 4.17 0.80
N CYS A 467 8.48 4.67 0.65
CA CYS A 467 7.59 4.87 1.79
C CYS A 467 7.29 3.57 2.55
N ARG A 468 7.06 2.46 1.84
CA ARG A 468 6.84 1.13 2.46
C ARG A 468 8.09 0.61 3.17
N ALA A 469 9.27 0.83 2.58
CA ALA A 469 10.53 0.47 3.21
C ALA A 469 10.76 1.26 4.52
N LEU A 470 10.44 2.56 4.54
CA LEU A 470 10.52 3.38 5.76
C LEU A 470 9.54 2.91 6.84
N VAL A 471 8.30 2.56 6.48
CA VAL A 471 7.32 2.00 7.42
C VAL A 471 7.78 0.62 7.94
N CYS A 472 8.31 -0.22 7.06
CA CYS A 472 8.86 -1.51 7.45
C CYS A 472 10.06 -1.36 8.39
N LEU A 473 10.96 -0.42 8.09
CA LEU A 473 12.10 -0.07 8.92
C LEU A 473 11.68 0.39 10.32
N GLN A 474 10.65 1.25 10.41
CA GLN A 474 10.07 1.65 11.69
C GLN A 474 9.66 0.44 12.52
N SER A 475 8.94 -0.51 11.92
CA SER A 475 8.49 -1.72 12.61
C SER A 475 9.67 -2.59 13.09
N LEU A 476 10.65 -2.81 12.22
CA LEU A 476 11.84 -3.59 12.55
C LEU A 476 12.67 -2.96 13.67
N VAL A 477 12.90 -1.65 13.63
CA VAL A 477 13.66 -0.90 14.66
C VAL A 477 12.94 -0.93 16.01
N SER A 478 11.61 -0.94 16.01
CA SER A 478 10.80 -1.00 17.24
C SER A 478 10.77 -2.38 17.90
N LEU A 479 11.04 -3.44 17.15
CA LEU A 479 10.83 -4.83 17.57
C LEU A 479 12.12 -5.62 17.76
N LEU A 480 13.18 -5.30 17.01
CA LEU A 480 14.44 -6.03 17.07
C LEU A 480 15.40 -5.37 18.05
N ASP A 481 16.21 -6.18 18.69
CA ASP A 481 17.30 -5.71 19.54
C ASP A 481 18.39 -5.01 18.72
N VAL A 482 19.11 -4.10 19.35
CA VAL A 482 20.18 -3.31 18.71
C VAL A 482 21.23 -4.21 18.04
N ASP A 483 21.59 -5.33 18.64
CA ASP A 483 22.57 -6.26 18.08
C ASP A 483 22.09 -6.90 16.76
N HIS A 484 20.80 -7.21 16.66
CA HIS A 484 20.19 -7.76 15.44
C HIS A 484 19.98 -6.71 14.34
N LEU A 485 20.02 -5.43 14.69
CA LEU A 485 20.03 -4.32 13.74
C LEU A 485 21.44 -3.95 13.23
N GLY A 486 22.48 -4.66 13.70
CA GLY A 486 23.87 -4.45 13.34
C GLY A 486 24.67 -3.63 14.35
N GLY A 487 24.14 -3.45 15.57
CA GLY A 487 24.80 -2.75 16.67
C GLY A 487 24.72 -1.22 16.57
N ALA A 488 25.29 -0.55 17.54
CA ALA A 488 25.31 0.91 17.62
C ALA A 488 25.86 1.60 16.34
N PRO A 489 26.93 1.12 15.68
CA PRO A 489 27.43 1.75 14.44
C PRO A 489 26.41 1.73 13.30
N ALA A 490 25.61 0.67 13.18
CA ALA A 490 24.58 0.56 12.16
C ALA A 490 23.43 1.55 12.44
N LEU A 491 23.04 1.75 13.71
CA LEU A 491 22.03 2.74 14.07
C LEU A 491 22.49 4.18 13.77
N TYR A 492 23.76 4.51 13.97
CA TYR A 492 24.31 5.82 13.59
C TYR A 492 24.27 6.01 12.07
N THR A 493 24.68 5.01 11.30
CA THR A 493 24.64 5.07 9.85
C THR A 493 23.21 5.24 9.36
N LEU A 494 22.27 4.55 9.98
CA LEU A 494 20.85 4.64 9.67
C LEU A 494 20.28 6.03 10.00
N ALA A 495 20.64 6.59 11.18
CA ALA A 495 20.19 7.92 11.59
C ALA A 495 20.71 9.01 10.64
N GLN A 496 21.99 8.92 10.23
CA GLN A 496 22.56 9.83 9.26
C GLN A 496 21.88 9.69 7.90
N HIS A 497 21.65 8.46 7.44
CA HIS A 497 20.95 8.20 6.17
C HIS A 497 19.54 8.79 6.16
N LEU A 498 18.73 8.60 7.21
CA LEU A 498 17.38 9.17 7.30
C LEU A 498 17.41 10.69 7.32
N SER A 499 18.39 11.28 8.01
CA SER A 499 18.60 12.74 8.02
C SER A 499 18.96 13.25 6.64
N ASP A 500 19.89 12.59 5.93
CA ASP A 500 20.30 12.95 4.58
C ASP A 500 19.14 12.82 3.60
N LEU A 501 18.34 11.77 3.67
CA LEU A 501 17.13 11.59 2.85
C LEU A 501 16.14 12.74 3.07
N LEU A 502 15.93 13.14 4.30
CA LEU A 502 15.00 14.19 4.67
C LEU A 502 15.42 15.57 4.13
N PHE A 503 16.71 15.92 4.28
CA PHE A 503 17.20 17.26 3.98
C PHE A 503 17.82 17.41 2.58
N SER A 504 18.06 16.32 1.84
CA SER A 504 18.57 16.37 0.46
C SER A 504 17.51 16.66 -0.58
N GLN A 505 16.23 16.42 -0.26
CA GLN A 505 15.13 16.67 -1.19
C GLN A 505 14.54 18.09 -0.97
N PRO A 506 14.67 19.01 -1.94
CA PRO A 506 13.96 20.28 -1.86
C PRO A 506 12.44 20.03 -1.93
N GLY A 507 11.68 20.60 -1.00
CA GLY A 507 10.21 20.44 -0.98
C GLY A 507 9.72 19.14 -0.33
N PHE A 508 10.50 18.50 0.56
CA PHE A 508 10.08 17.29 1.28
C PHE A 508 8.72 17.47 2.00
N ALA A 509 8.35 18.69 2.37
CA ALA A 509 7.07 19.01 3.01
C ALA A 509 5.86 18.85 2.04
N ASP A 510 6.08 18.85 0.73
CA ASP A 510 5.03 18.75 -0.29
C ASP A 510 4.60 17.29 -0.56
N HIS A 511 5.31 16.31 0.04
CA HIS A 511 5.03 14.89 -0.09
C HIS A 511 4.54 14.27 1.24
N PRO A 512 3.24 14.33 1.55
CA PRO A 512 2.71 13.98 2.87
C PRO A 512 2.98 12.51 3.26
N ASP A 513 2.87 11.57 2.33
CA ASP A 513 3.10 10.15 2.60
C ASP A 513 4.58 9.86 2.92
N PHE A 514 5.50 10.50 2.20
CA PHE A 514 6.93 10.39 2.48
C PHE A 514 7.28 11.02 3.81
N LEU A 515 6.74 12.21 4.09
CA LEU A 515 6.98 12.92 5.35
C LEU A 515 6.47 12.12 6.56
N GLU A 516 5.30 11.47 6.44
CA GLU A 516 4.78 10.58 7.49
C GLU A 516 5.70 9.37 7.69
N ALA A 517 6.08 8.69 6.62
CA ALA A 517 6.90 7.48 6.69
C ALA A 517 8.30 7.77 7.28
N ILE A 518 8.98 8.84 6.81
CA ILE A 518 10.34 9.16 7.27
C ILE A 518 10.34 9.68 8.70
N THR A 519 9.36 10.50 9.10
CA THR A 519 9.27 10.99 10.48
C THR A 519 8.93 9.86 11.46
N SER A 520 8.11 8.89 11.04
CA SER A 520 7.82 7.68 11.83
C SER A 520 9.06 6.82 12.03
N ALA A 521 9.82 6.57 10.96
CA ALA A 521 11.06 5.79 11.02
C ALA A 521 12.11 6.49 11.88
N LEU A 522 12.29 7.80 11.72
CA LEU A 522 13.23 8.60 12.50
C LEU A 522 12.84 8.63 13.98
N ARG A 523 11.55 8.80 14.30
CA ARG A 523 11.05 8.74 15.68
C ARG A 523 11.39 7.40 16.33
N ALA A 524 11.09 6.27 15.66
CA ALA A 524 11.36 4.93 16.18
C ALA A 524 12.86 4.73 16.42
N LEU A 525 13.69 5.14 15.48
CA LEU A 525 15.15 5.03 15.59
C LEU A 525 15.70 5.85 16.75
N LEU A 526 15.32 7.12 16.85
CA LEU A 526 15.77 7.99 17.97
C LEU A 526 15.29 7.47 19.32
N GLN A 527 14.08 6.90 19.37
CA GLN A 527 13.55 6.26 20.59
C GLN A 527 14.40 5.04 20.99
N THR A 528 14.76 4.19 20.04
CA THR A 528 15.63 3.02 20.27
C THR A 528 17.03 3.45 20.69
N MET A 529 17.60 4.48 20.07
CA MET A 529 18.90 5.03 20.45
C MET A 529 18.86 5.62 21.88
N ALA A 530 17.81 6.39 22.21
CA ALA A 530 17.64 6.95 23.55
C ALA A 530 17.48 5.87 24.63
N SER A 531 16.69 4.84 24.37
CA SER A 531 16.49 3.72 25.30
C SER A 531 17.77 2.92 25.57
N ASN A 532 18.72 2.93 24.64
CA ASN A 532 20.02 2.27 24.76
C ASN A 532 21.16 3.25 25.15
N ASN A 533 20.82 4.49 25.54
CA ASN A 533 21.79 5.54 25.91
C ASN A 533 22.84 5.84 24.82
N LEU A 534 22.45 5.72 23.54
CA LEU A 534 23.31 6.06 22.42
C LEU A 534 23.19 7.55 22.08
N PRO A 535 24.30 8.27 21.83
CA PRO A 535 24.25 9.69 21.45
C PRO A 535 23.48 9.92 20.15
N GLN A 536 22.72 11.03 20.08
CA GLN A 536 21.89 11.37 18.92
C GLN A 536 22.45 12.60 18.20
N GLN A 537 23.41 12.42 17.31
CA GLN A 537 24.04 13.51 16.55
C GLN A 537 23.71 13.43 15.04
N CYS A 538 22.49 13.06 14.68
CA CYS A 538 22.10 12.95 13.26
C CYS A 538 21.54 14.23 12.64
N MET A 539 21.22 15.25 13.46
CA MET A 539 20.66 16.53 13.01
C MET A 539 21.26 17.69 13.77
N THR A 540 21.49 18.82 13.07
CA THR A 540 21.81 20.09 13.74
C THR A 540 20.55 20.70 14.37
N PRO A 541 20.68 21.61 15.35
CA PRO A 541 19.53 22.33 15.91
C PRO A 541 18.70 23.05 14.84
N GLU A 542 19.32 23.61 13.81
CA GLU A 542 18.64 24.28 12.71
C GLU A 542 17.84 23.29 11.84
N GLN A 543 18.40 22.11 11.57
CA GLN A 543 17.72 21.03 10.84
C GLN A 543 16.52 20.54 11.63
N LEU A 544 16.66 20.28 12.94
CA LEU A 544 15.56 19.88 13.81
C LEU A 544 14.43 20.92 13.78
N MET A 545 14.75 22.21 13.90
CA MET A 545 13.72 23.26 13.88
C MET A 545 13.08 23.44 12.51
N THR A 546 13.81 23.15 11.43
CA THR A 546 13.25 23.13 10.06
C THR A 546 12.25 21.99 9.90
N LEU A 547 12.59 20.79 10.38
CA LEU A 547 11.68 19.64 10.42
C LEU A 547 10.43 19.94 11.27
N CYS A 548 10.61 20.55 12.45
CA CYS A 548 9.52 20.92 13.35
C CYS A 548 8.53 21.88 12.66
N ARG A 549 9.02 22.94 12.00
CA ARG A 549 8.16 23.90 11.29
C ARG A 549 7.43 23.26 10.11
N ALA A 550 8.13 22.46 9.32
CA ALA A 550 7.53 21.74 8.20
C ALA A 550 6.45 20.75 8.67
N GLY A 551 6.77 19.97 9.70
CA GLY A 551 5.87 18.94 10.22
C GLY A 551 4.62 19.48 10.89
N ILE A 552 4.74 20.57 11.70
CA ILE A 552 3.56 21.13 12.36
C ILE A 552 2.60 21.83 11.40
N GLY A 553 3.08 22.24 10.23
CA GLY A 553 2.26 22.76 9.13
C GLY A 553 1.48 21.68 8.38
N SER A 554 1.77 20.41 8.61
CA SER A 554 1.09 19.30 7.93
C SER A 554 -0.37 19.14 8.40
N SER A 555 -1.27 18.86 7.47
CA SER A 555 -2.65 18.45 7.78
C SER A 555 -2.73 17.08 8.47
N ASN A 556 -1.71 16.22 8.26
CA ASN A 556 -1.62 14.88 8.84
C ASN A 556 -1.26 14.95 10.34
N VAL A 557 -2.16 14.42 11.17
CA VAL A 557 -1.97 14.38 12.65
C VAL A 557 -0.75 13.51 13.03
N GLY A 558 -0.52 12.40 12.31
CA GLY A 558 0.61 11.50 12.54
C GLY A 558 1.96 12.20 12.37
N VAL A 559 2.11 13.01 11.32
CA VAL A 559 3.32 13.82 11.09
C VAL A 559 3.54 14.80 12.24
N ARG A 560 2.47 15.51 12.68
CA ARG A 560 2.59 16.46 13.80
C ARG A 560 3.00 15.78 15.10
N VAL A 561 2.42 14.61 15.41
CA VAL A 561 2.81 13.78 16.54
C VAL A 561 4.28 13.37 16.45
N ASN A 562 4.72 12.88 15.28
CA ASN A 562 6.08 12.41 15.10
C ASN A 562 7.12 13.52 15.33
N VAL A 563 6.91 14.71 14.76
CA VAL A 563 7.90 15.81 14.92
C VAL A 563 7.94 16.35 16.35
N VAL A 564 6.81 16.35 17.06
CA VAL A 564 6.74 16.68 18.49
C VAL A 564 7.52 15.66 19.31
N SER A 565 7.30 14.39 19.07
CA SER A 565 8.00 13.28 19.72
C SER A 565 9.51 13.31 19.46
N ILE A 566 9.93 13.53 18.20
CA ILE A 566 11.34 13.70 17.83
C ILE A 566 11.97 14.85 18.62
N SER A 567 11.28 15.99 18.72
CA SER A 567 11.75 17.13 19.49
C SER A 567 11.87 16.84 20.99
N GLY A 568 10.92 16.09 21.55
CA GLY A 568 10.93 15.65 22.94
C GLY A 568 12.08 14.70 23.23
N ILE A 569 12.28 13.68 22.38
CA ILE A 569 13.37 12.70 22.52
C ILE A 569 14.73 13.42 22.45
N THR A 570 14.93 14.25 21.43
CA THR A 570 16.18 15.00 21.25
C THR A 570 16.41 15.99 22.42
N GLY A 571 15.38 16.71 22.86
CA GLY A 571 15.44 17.61 23.98
C GLY A 571 15.79 16.93 25.32
N SER A 572 15.20 15.77 25.59
CA SER A 572 15.47 14.94 26.76
C SER A 572 16.92 14.44 26.83
N MET A 573 17.53 14.15 25.67
CA MET A 573 18.95 13.79 25.58
C MET A 573 19.83 15.01 25.81
N LEU A 574 19.54 16.16 25.18
CA LEU A 574 20.27 17.40 25.33
C LEU A 574 20.19 17.97 26.75
N ALA A 575 19.12 17.69 27.50
CA ALA A 575 18.96 18.10 28.88
C ALA A 575 20.06 17.57 29.81
N LYS A 576 20.68 16.45 29.46
CA LYS A 576 21.77 15.78 30.19
C LYS A 576 23.16 16.29 29.79
N GLU A 577 23.25 17.09 28.72
CA GLU A 577 24.52 17.61 28.19
C GLU A 577 24.72 19.08 28.62
N SER A 578 25.98 19.51 28.75
CA SER A 578 26.33 20.90 29.07
C SER A 578 26.39 21.76 27.80
N GLY A 579 26.03 23.05 27.93
CA GLY A 579 26.07 24.00 26.82
C GLY A 579 24.90 23.94 25.86
N THR A 580 23.81 23.26 26.23
CA THR A 580 22.61 23.03 25.39
C THR A 580 21.47 24.01 25.68
N LEU A 581 21.67 24.98 26.58
CA LEU A 581 20.65 25.90 27.08
C LEU A 581 19.80 26.56 25.98
N ASP A 582 20.46 27.14 24.96
CA ASP A 582 19.73 27.86 23.90
C ASP A 582 18.92 26.94 23.00
N THR A 583 19.41 25.73 22.71
CA THR A 583 18.67 24.72 21.99
C THR A 583 17.46 24.22 22.78
N LEU A 584 17.63 23.96 24.08
CA LEU A 584 16.54 23.56 24.99
C LEU A 584 15.46 24.64 25.12
N LYS A 585 15.83 25.93 25.14
CA LYS A 585 14.85 27.03 25.10
C LYS A 585 14.04 26.99 23.79
N THR A 586 14.71 26.78 22.67
CA THR A 586 14.06 26.76 21.36
C THR A 586 13.09 25.60 21.27
N ILE A 587 13.50 24.40 21.70
CA ILE A 587 12.64 23.20 21.76
C ILE A 587 11.46 23.43 22.71
N GLY A 588 11.72 23.98 23.90
CA GLY A 588 10.67 24.25 24.88
C GLY A 588 9.64 25.27 24.40
N CYS A 589 10.07 26.35 23.74
CA CYS A 589 9.15 27.31 23.11
C CYS A 589 8.30 26.66 22.01
N PHE A 590 8.89 25.82 21.15
CA PHE A 590 8.18 25.08 20.12
C PHE A 590 7.14 24.15 20.75
N LEU A 591 7.51 23.32 21.71
CA LEU A 591 6.59 22.38 22.36
C LEU A 591 5.44 23.11 23.09
N LEU A 592 5.71 24.22 23.75
CA LEU A 592 4.69 25.09 24.39
C LEU A 592 3.73 25.67 23.34
N GLU A 593 4.26 26.12 22.22
CA GLU A 593 3.43 26.66 21.13
C GLU A 593 2.49 25.59 20.59
N VAL A 594 2.98 24.38 20.34
CA VAL A 594 2.17 23.25 19.88
C VAL A 594 1.12 22.85 20.93
N ALA A 595 1.52 22.69 22.19
CA ALA A 595 0.61 22.34 23.28
C ALA A 595 -0.56 23.33 23.42
N THR A 596 -0.31 24.62 23.17
CA THR A 596 -1.33 25.67 23.34
C THR A 596 -2.18 25.93 22.10
N LYS A 597 -1.65 25.68 20.89
CA LYS A 597 -2.28 26.11 19.63
C LYS A 597 -2.82 24.96 18.77
N ASP A 598 -2.29 23.72 18.88
CA ASP A 598 -2.70 22.63 17.99
C ASP A 598 -4.19 22.29 18.18
N PRO A 599 -4.94 22.10 17.07
CA PRO A 599 -6.36 21.74 17.14
C PRO A 599 -6.60 20.32 17.66
N SER A 600 -5.64 19.38 17.47
CA SER A 600 -5.79 17.98 17.88
C SER A 600 -5.35 17.76 19.32
N LEU A 601 -6.24 17.18 20.16
CA LEU A 601 -5.87 16.81 21.53
C LEU A 601 -4.77 15.75 21.61
N VAL A 602 -4.65 14.89 20.59
CA VAL A 602 -3.57 13.88 20.52
C VAL A 602 -2.20 14.58 20.42
N VAL A 603 -2.08 15.56 19.54
CA VAL A 603 -0.85 16.35 19.37
C VAL A 603 -0.55 17.19 20.60
N VAL A 604 -1.57 17.80 21.21
CA VAL A 604 -1.45 18.54 22.47
C VAL A 604 -0.96 17.64 23.60
N GLY A 605 -1.50 16.42 23.71
CA GLY A 605 -1.07 15.43 24.69
C GLY A 605 0.39 15.06 24.52
N GLU A 606 0.80 14.72 23.29
CA GLU A 606 2.20 14.39 22.97
C GLU A 606 3.15 15.57 23.28
N ALA A 607 2.74 16.80 22.97
CA ALA A 607 3.55 17.99 23.26
C ALA A 607 3.72 18.23 24.76
N LEU A 608 2.71 17.95 25.57
CA LEU A 608 2.80 18.02 27.03
C LEU A 608 3.71 16.92 27.58
N ASP A 609 3.58 15.68 27.12
CA ASP A 609 4.44 14.57 27.53
C ASP A 609 5.90 14.86 27.13
N ALA A 610 6.14 15.38 25.93
CA ALA A 610 7.47 15.82 25.51
C ALA A 610 8.05 16.91 26.41
N LEU A 611 7.23 17.90 26.82
CA LEU A 611 7.66 18.92 27.79
C LEU A 611 8.01 18.32 29.15
N PHE A 612 7.27 17.33 29.62
CA PHE A 612 7.59 16.65 30.89
C PHE A 612 8.91 15.91 30.77
N ASP A 613 9.14 15.18 29.67
CA ASP A 613 10.38 14.41 29.46
C ASP A 613 11.63 15.33 29.33
N VAL A 614 11.51 16.45 28.61
CA VAL A 614 12.62 17.40 28.39
C VAL A 614 13.01 18.14 29.66
N PHE A 615 12.02 18.56 30.48
CA PHE A 615 12.23 19.43 31.64
C PHE A 615 12.07 18.71 32.99
N ALA A 616 12.11 17.37 33.00
CA ALA A 616 12.03 16.55 34.20
C ALA A 616 13.35 16.54 34.99
N ASP A 617 14.50 16.61 34.30
CA ASP A 617 15.83 16.42 34.89
C ASP A 617 16.89 17.16 34.06
N GLY A 618 17.96 17.60 34.72
CA GLY A 618 19.09 18.27 34.09
C GLY A 618 19.19 19.78 34.41
N GLU A 619 20.37 20.23 34.81
CA GLU A 619 20.61 21.64 35.17
C GLU A 619 20.32 22.63 34.05
N GLU A 620 20.71 22.27 32.80
CA GLU A 620 20.47 23.12 31.63
C GLU A 620 18.97 23.20 31.31
N ALA A 621 18.22 22.09 31.46
CA ALA A 621 16.80 22.07 31.29
C ALA A 621 16.05 22.89 32.35
N GLU A 622 16.47 22.80 33.62
CA GLU A 622 15.89 23.61 34.69
C GLU A 622 16.11 25.12 34.46
N ARG A 623 17.32 25.52 34.04
CA ARG A 623 17.63 26.93 33.68
C ARG A 623 16.81 27.38 32.46
N ALA A 624 16.68 26.53 31.46
CA ALA A 624 15.87 26.81 30.26
C ALA A 624 14.39 26.98 30.63
N SER A 625 13.82 26.10 31.49
CA SER A 625 12.42 26.17 31.92
C SER A 625 12.05 27.53 32.56
N ILE A 626 12.96 28.10 33.38
CA ILE A 626 12.76 29.42 33.98
C ILE A 626 12.80 30.53 32.92
N GLN A 627 13.80 30.47 32.01
CA GLN A 627 13.96 31.50 30.98
C GLN A 627 12.77 31.59 30.02
N ILE A 628 12.17 30.44 29.66
CA ILE A 628 10.96 30.40 28.83
C ILE A 628 9.66 30.60 29.62
N LYS A 629 9.72 30.81 30.94
CA LYS A 629 8.57 30.97 31.86
C LYS A 629 7.60 29.78 31.78
N LEU A 630 8.14 28.53 31.68
CA LEU A 630 7.39 27.32 31.51
C LEU A 630 6.28 27.14 32.55
N LEU A 631 6.60 27.33 33.83
CA LEU A 631 5.64 27.22 34.95
C LEU A 631 4.42 28.12 34.78
N SER A 632 4.65 29.39 34.44
CA SER A 632 3.56 30.37 34.25
C SER A 632 2.66 29.97 33.09
N ALA A 633 3.24 29.57 31.96
CA ALA A 633 2.51 29.14 30.78
C ALA A 633 1.67 27.86 31.02
N LEU A 634 2.21 26.87 31.72
CA LEU A 634 1.49 25.66 32.07
C LEU A 634 0.36 25.88 33.06
N LYS A 635 0.53 26.77 34.05
CA LYS A 635 -0.55 27.18 34.99
C LYS A 635 -1.73 27.84 34.25
N GLU A 636 -1.43 28.68 33.30
CA GLU A 636 -2.43 29.36 32.47
C GLU A 636 -3.15 28.36 31.54
N PHE A 637 -2.41 27.41 30.96
CA PHE A 637 -2.94 26.44 30.03
C PHE A 637 -3.75 25.30 30.68
N GLN A 638 -3.44 24.88 31.90
CA GLN A 638 -4.08 23.77 32.60
C GLN A 638 -5.62 23.81 32.60
N PRO A 639 -6.30 24.93 32.94
CA PRO A 639 -7.74 25.02 32.91
C PRO A 639 -8.31 24.96 31.49
N VAL A 640 -7.58 25.49 30.51
CA VAL A 640 -7.96 25.46 29.09
C VAL A 640 -7.95 24.01 28.58
N PHE A 641 -6.86 23.28 28.86
CA PHE A 641 -6.73 21.86 28.48
C PHE A 641 -7.84 20.98 29.08
N LYS A 642 -8.11 21.15 30.39
CA LYS A 642 -9.22 20.45 31.06
C LYS A 642 -10.58 20.72 30.40
N THR A 643 -10.81 21.97 29.98
CA THR A 643 -12.06 22.36 29.30
C THR A 643 -12.14 21.78 27.90
N LYS A 644 -11.03 21.75 27.16
CA LYS A 644 -10.94 21.21 25.81
C LYS A 644 -11.21 19.70 25.80
N ILE A 645 -10.64 18.93 26.73
CA ILE A 645 -10.92 17.49 26.90
C ILE A 645 -12.41 17.25 27.16
N ARG A 646 -13.05 18.06 28.03
CA ARG A 646 -14.47 17.90 28.34
C ARG A 646 -15.38 18.19 27.15
N LYS A 647 -15.03 19.17 26.30
CA LYS A 647 -15.84 19.60 25.17
C LYS A 647 -15.69 18.67 23.95
N GLU A 648 -14.46 18.26 23.68
CA GLU A 648 -14.13 17.55 22.44
C GLU A 648 -13.94 16.04 22.63
N GLY A 649 -13.71 15.57 23.86
CA GLY A 649 -13.35 14.18 24.14
C GLY A 649 -14.46 13.18 23.80
N ARG A 650 -15.72 13.52 24.06
CA ARG A 650 -16.83 12.59 23.83
C ARG A 650 -17.22 12.55 22.35
N GLY A 651 -17.12 11.36 21.76
CA GLY A 651 -17.55 11.08 20.39
C GLY A 651 -16.49 11.37 19.29
N LYS A 652 -15.34 11.99 19.63
CA LYS A 652 -14.27 12.30 18.65
C LYS A 652 -13.03 11.42 18.83
N TYR A 653 -12.82 10.88 20.03
CA TYR A 653 -11.64 10.10 20.39
C TYR A 653 -12.04 8.73 20.94
N SER A 654 -11.21 7.72 20.69
CA SER A 654 -11.41 6.37 21.24
C SER A 654 -11.27 6.34 22.77
N PRO A 655 -11.83 5.34 23.48
CA PRO A 655 -11.64 5.17 24.91
C PRO A 655 -10.16 5.17 25.33
N ASP A 656 -9.29 4.50 24.55
CA ASP A 656 -7.85 4.44 24.79
C ASP A 656 -7.20 5.84 24.71
N GLN A 657 -7.55 6.59 23.67
CA GLN A 657 -7.06 7.97 23.51
C GLN A 657 -7.49 8.86 24.67
N LEU A 658 -8.71 8.69 25.17
CA LEU A 658 -9.20 9.42 26.33
C LEU A 658 -8.47 9.02 27.61
N CYS A 659 -8.17 7.75 27.80
CA CYS A 659 -7.36 7.28 28.93
C CYS A 659 -5.96 7.91 28.92
N VAL A 660 -5.31 7.95 27.77
CA VAL A 660 -4.01 8.61 27.59
C VAL A 660 -4.12 10.09 27.95
N LEU A 661 -5.15 10.81 27.45
CA LEU A 661 -5.34 12.24 27.74
C LEU A 661 -5.64 12.51 29.23
N ASP A 662 -6.34 11.62 29.92
CA ASP A 662 -6.56 11.71 31.37
C ASP A 662 -5.23 11.50 32.14
N ASN A 663 -4.38 10.59 31.71
CA ASN A 663 -3.01 10.42 32.27
C ASN A 663 -2.16 11.67 32.06
N VAL A 664 -2.16 12.24 30.86
CA VAL A 664 -1.46 13.51 30.57
C VAL A 664 -1.96 14.63 31.47
N LYS A 665 -3.26 14.75 31.67
CA LYS A 665 -3.86 15.74 32.55
C LYS A 665 -3.41 15.58 34.03
N MET A 666 -3.28 14.35 34.52
CA MET A 666 -2.76 14.08 35.86
C MET A 666 -1.26 14.41 35.95
N ASN A 667 -0.49 14.04 34.95
CA ASN A 667 0.95 14.31 34.85
C ASN A 667 1.21 15.82 34.79
N LEU A 668 0.41 16.57 34.03
CA LEU A 668 0.50 18.04 33.98
C LEU A 668 0.38 18.67 35.37
N ARG A 669 -0.54 18.18 36.21
CA ARG A 669 -0.70 18.69 37.59
C ARG A 669 0.53 18.38 38.44
N ARG A 670 1.08 17.18 38.33
CA ARG A 670 2.29 16.76 39.05
C ARG A 670 3.50 17.54 38.59
N PHE A 671 3.63 17.74 37.30
CA PHE A 671 4.75 18.49 36.70
C PHE A 671 4.74 19.97 37.07
N ILE A 672 3.56 20.62 37.13
CA ILE A 672 3.42 21.99 37.62
C ILE A 672 3.94 22.09 39.08
N ALA A 673 3.58 21.17 39.96
CA ALA A 673 4.06 21.13 41.32
C ALA A 673 5.60 20.92 41.41
N TYR A 674 6.15 20.07 40.53
CA TYR A 674 7.62 19.91 40.44
C TYR A 674 8.30 21.20 39.99
N GLN A 675 7.83 21.85 38.95
CA GLN A 675 8.40 23.10 38.43
C GLN A 675 8.33 24.26 39.48
N GLU A 676 7.32 24.27 40.33
CA GLU A 676 7.28 25.22 41.49
C GLU A 676 8.44 25.00 42.48
N THR A 677 8.85 23.75 42.68
CA THR A 677 10.00 23.45 43.56
C THR A 677 11.31 23.82 42.91
N VAL A 678 11.45 23.61 41.59
CA VAL A 678 12.62 24.00 40.79
C VAL A 678 12.79 25.54 40.81
N GLU A 679 11.71 26.29 40.53
CA GLU A 679 11.76 27.76 40.52
C GLU A 679 12.15 28.30 41.89
N LYS A 680 11.58 27.80 42.99
CA LYS A 680 11.95 28.18 44.33
C LYS A 680 13.42 27.90 44.65
N ARG A 681 13.96 26.74 44.23
CA ARG A 681 15.35 26.35 44.47
C ARG A 681 16.33 27.23 43.71
N LEU A 682 16.04 27.64 42.49
CA LEU A 682 16.94 28.42 41.65
C LEU A 682 16.81 29.94 41.86
N THR A 683 15.73 30.42 42.50
CA THR A 683 15.51 31.84 42.85
C THR A 683 15.87 32.17 44.30
N SER A 684 16.08 31.16 45.15
CA SER A 684 16.63 31.30 46.51
C SER A 684 18.16 31.29 46.50
#